data_dda50b43b948b0c38848f643e13204a1
#
_entry.id   dda50b43b948b0c38848f643e13204a1
#
_cell.length_a   1.000
_cell.length_b   1.000
_cell.length_c   1.000
_cell.angle_alpha   90.00
_cell.angle_beta   90.00
_cell.angle_gamma   90.00
#
_symmetry.space_group_name_H-M   'P 1'
#
loop_
_entity.id
_entity.type
_entity.pdbx_description
1 polymer ?
#
loop_
_entity_poly.entity_id
_entity_poly.type
_entity_poly.pdbx_seq_one_letter_code
_entity_poly.pdbx_strand_id
1 'polypeptide(L)'
;MGPFVEVAINLPHISNSYHYHLPDDLATSVGPGSLVIVPFGKQRVQGVVMRFVEVPEVADTRPVESLVDEKPALTPTQMELAHWLAEETLSSLGTCINLMLPPGLSQRTDTLVRLNQERQLDIESLTPLEKRIVNLLKKRGDLRGRQIDASIRHVEWRGTVQKLAREGIVHTQAILPPPRVSPKTVRKALLNISPESITQLEAPLSRVHTVHERRMNVLTMLAGETAPVEPNWIFAQTGANNSDLKILEKAGLIKLVNEQVWRDPLEGMTFIPAVPPELTRDQTHAWEQIQPALSAARQGKAPLPILLHGVTGSGKTEIYLRAVRETLSAGKRAIILVPEISLTPQTVKRFLARFPGQVGVVHSQLSDGERYDTWRRARNGELDVIVGPRSALFIPLENLGLIVVDECHHESYDQQGSQPFYHAAETAVAAAHLSGAAIILGSATPRVTQFYRTVTGRWMYVELPRRILAHREVIAHHARRLGIELPVHLGEGQTADLGLPQVSIIDMRQELQSGNRSIFSRELQTAIQHVLDTHQQAILFLNRRGTATYVFCRNCGYVVKCPQDDKPLTYHRKEDQLICHTCGYSRKVPQKCPECGGTQIRQLGTGTEKVEQLVHERFPKARTLRWDAETTRKKGAHEHILTYFTDHRADILIGTQMLAKGLDLPLVTLVGVIL
;
A
#
# COMPACT_ATOMS: atom_id res chain seq x y z
N MET A 1 2.03 24.27 -38.69
CA MET A 1 2.23 23.08 -37.86
C MET A 1 2.59 23.57 -36.47
N GLY A 2 1.89 23.11 -35.45
CA GLY A 2 2.21 23.46 -34.06
C GLY A 2 3.56 22.89 -33.60
N PRO A 3 3.98 23.15 -32.34
CA PRO A 3 5.26 22.71 -31.82
C PRO A 3 5.34 21.17 -31.79
N PHE A 4 6.56 20.63 -31.93
CA PHE A 4 6.81 19.21 -31.84
C PHE A 4 7.07 18.80 -30.37
N VAL A 5 6.66 17.57 -30.02
CA VAL A 5 6.85 17.02 -28.70
C VAL A 5 7.40 15.59 -28.77
N GLU A 6 8.27 15.29 -27.83
CA GLU A 6 8.75 13.92 -27.58
C GLU A 6 7.82 13.24 -26.58
N VAL A 7 7.28 12.06 -26.94
CA VAL A 7 6.32 11.31 -26.14
C VAL A 7 6.85 9.93 -25.79
N ALA A 8 6.94 9.62 -24.51
CA ALA A 8 7.22 8.28 -24.00
C ALA A 8 5.93 7.47 -23.99
N ILE A 9 5.90 6.37 -24.76
CA ILE A 9 4.70 5.58 -24.98
C ILE A 9 4.58 4.48 -23.90
N ASN A 10 3.38 4.29 -23.40
CA ASN A 10 3.08 3.25 -22.39
C ASN A 10 2.88 1.86 -23.04
N LEU A 11 3.93 1.34 -23.65
CA LEU A 11 3.97 -0.02 -24.18
C LEU A 11 5.18 -0.79 -23.63
N PRO A 12 5.00 -2.01 -23.07
CA PRO A 12 6.05 -2.72 -22.32
C PRO A 12 7.31 -3.07 -23.12
N HIS A 13 7.22 -3.16 -24.43
CA HIS A 13 8.32 -3.60 -25.31
C HIS A 13 8.94 -2.47 -26.12
N ILE A 14 8.51 -1.23 -25.86
CA ILE A 14 8.98 -0.05 -26.56
C ILE A 14 9.91 0.72 -25.63
N SER A 15 11.18 0.81 -25.98
CA SER A 15 12.19 1.50 -25.17
C SER A 15 12.35 2.95 -25.55
N ASN A 16 12.00 3.32 -26.79
CA ASN A 16 12.21 4.65 -27.34
C ASN A 16 11.01 5.55 -27.11
N SER A 17 11.26 6.86 -27.02
CA SER A 17 10.28 7.92 -27.20
C SER A 17 10.11 8.24 -28.68
N TYR A 18 9.02 8.90 -29.03
CA TYR A 18 8.66 9.22 -30.42
C TYR A 18 8.23 10.68 -30.53
N HIS A 19 8.49 11.28 -31.70
CA HIS A 19 8.13 12.67 -31.98
C HIS A 19 6.75 12.76 -32.61
N TYR A 20 5.95 13.70 -32.08
CA TYR A 20 4.60 14.03 -32.55
C TYR A 20 4.50 15.56 -32.72
N HIS A 21 3.56 16.04 -33.52
CA HIS A 21 3.22 17.47 -33.55
C HIS A 21 1.93 17.73 -32.73
N LEU A 22 1.85 18.90 -32.12
CA LEU A 22 0.65 19.35 -31.42
C LEU A 22 -0.26 20.08 -32.42
N PRO A 23 -1.53 19.69 -32.51
CA PRO A 23 -2.57 20.49 -33.15
C PRO A 23 -2.71 21.88 -32.47
N ASP A 24 -3.17 22.89 -33.19
CA ASP A 24 -3.26 24.26 -32.69
C ASP A 24 -4.15 24.38 -31.44
N ASP A 25 -5.22 23.59 -31.36
CA ASP A 25 -6.12 23.52 -30.20
C ASP A 25 -5.49 22.91 -28.94
N LEU A 26 -4.46 22.11 -29.09
CA LEU A 26 -3.73 21.47 -27.97
C LEU A 26 -2.41 22.19 -27.64
N ALA A 27 -1.91 23.08 -28.50
CA ALA A 27 -0.60 23.68 -28.37
C ALA A 27 -0.41 24.50 -27.08
N THR A 28 -1.48 25.08 -26.53
CA THR A 28 -1.45 25.88 -25.29
C THR A 28 -1.72 25.06 -24.03
N SER A 29 -2.28 23.87 -24.18
CA SER A 29 -2.74 23.04 -23.04
C SER A 29 -1.79 21.88 -22.74
N VAL A 30 -0.95 21.48 -23.70
CA VAL A 30 -0.03 20.36 -23.57
C VAL A 30 1.38 20.85 -23.27
N GLY A 31 1.98 20.29 -22.22
CA GLY A 31 3.36 20.57 -21.84
C GLY A 31 4.08 19.32 -21.30
N PRO A 32 5.35 19.44 -20.90
CA PRO A 32 6.07 18.34 -20.27
C PRO A 32 5.32 17.78 -19.07
N GLY A 33 5.27 16.45 -18.95
CA GLY A 33 4.48 15.74 -17.94
C GLY A 33 3.02 15.51 -18.30
N SER A 34 2.49 16.10 -19.37
CA SER A 34 1.10 15.89 -19.81
C SER A 34 0.87 14.47 -20.32
N LEU A 35 -0.26 13.90 -19.90
CA LEU A 35 -0.71 12.57 -20.32
C LEU A 35 -1.58 12.71 -21.58
N VAL A 36 -1.13 12.16 -22.68
CA VAL A 36 -1.75 12.33 -24.01
C VAL A 36 -2.12 10.97 -24.65
N ILE A 37 -3.02 11.00 -25.61
CA ILE A 37 -3.32 9.89 -26.51
C ILE A 37 -2.69 10.20 -27.87
N VAL A 38 -1.90 9.25 -28.37
CA VAL A 38 -1.19 9.36 -29.63
C VAL A 38 -1.43 8.12 -30.52
N PRO A 39 -1.41 8.28 -31.83
CA PRO A 39 -1.46 7.17 -32.78
C PRO A 39 -0.09 6.46 -32.83
N PHE A 40 -0.07 5.14 -32.69
CA PHE A 40 1.14 4.32 -32.82
C PHE A 40 0.86 3.10 -33.70
N GLY A 41 1.42 3.08 -34.91
CA GLY A 41 1.05 2.10 -35.93
C GLY A 41 -0.43 2.22 -36.30
N LYS A 42 -1.18 1.15 -36.07
CA LYS A 42 -2.66 1.11 -36.24
C LYS A 42 -3.43 1.25 -34.92
N GLN A 43 -2.75 1.58 -33.85
CA GLN A 43 -3.34 1.62 -32.50
C GLN A 43 -3.29 3.05 -31.96
N ARG A 44 -4.20 3.31 -31.00
CA ARG A 44 -4.15 4.46 -30.11
C ARG A 44 -3.50 4.05 -28.81
N VAL A 45 -2.52 4.78 -28.36
CA VAL A 45 -1.79 4.49 -27.14
C VAL A 45 -1.70 5.72 -26.25
N GLN A 46 -1.58 5.50 -24.97
CA GLN A 46 -1.34 6.54 -24.00
C GLN A 46 0.16 6.77 -23.89
N GLY A 47 0.57 8.03 -23.78
CA GLY A 47 1.96 8.42 -23.57
C GLY A 47 2.06 9.66 -22.70
N VAL A 48 3.28 9.95 -22.23
CA VAL A 48 3.59 11.17 -21.49
C VAL A 48 4.54 12.02 -22.32
N VAL A 49 4.22 13.30 -22.43
CA VAL A 49 5.09 14.29 -23.08
C VAL A 49 6.33 14.52 -22.21
N MET A 50 7.51 14.26 -22.76
CA MET A 50 8.76 14.41 -22.03
C MET A 50 9.35 15.80 -22.19
N ARG A 51 9.35 16.33 -23.42
CA ARG A 51 9.87 17.69 -23.74
C ARG A 51 9.33 18.19 -25.06
N PHE A 52 9.48 19.50 -25.29
CA PHE A 52 9.34 20.10 -26.60
C PHE A 52 10.59 19.83 -27.44
N VAL A 53 10.41 19.71 -28.75
CA VAL A 53 11.48 19.45 -29.72
C VAL A 53 11.40 20.47 -30.82
N GLU A 54 12.51 21.10 -31.17
CA GLU A 54 12.57 22.10 -32.26
C GLU A 54 12.52 21.41 -33.63
N VAL A 55 13.28 20.34 -33.78
CA VAL A 55 13.38 19.58 -35.03
C VAL A 55 13.11 18.11 -34.76
N PRO A 56 12.06 17.52 -35.33
CA PRO A 56 11.77 16.11 -35.14
C PRO A 56 12.77 15.22 -35.91
N GLU A 57 13.02 14.00 -35.38
CA GLU A 57 13.91 13.02 -36.04
C GLU A 57 13.35 12.46 -37.35
N VAL A 58 12.02 12.60 -37.54
CA VAL A 58 11.33 12.15 -38.76
C VAL A 58 10.63 13.32 -39.43
N ALA A 59 10.68 13.35 -40.76
CA ALA A 59 10.09 14.45 -41.53
C ALA A 59 8.56 14.48 -41.44
N ASP A 60 7.90 13.34 -41.31
CA ASP A 60 6.44 13.22 -41.26
C ASP A 60 5.99 12.70 -39.86
N THR A 61 5.65 13.65 -38.99
CA THR A 61 5.15 13.38 -37.66
C THR A 61 3.63 13.25 -37.65
N ARG A 62 3.10 12.39 -36.74
CA ARG A 62 1.64 12.30 -36.53
C ARG A 62 1.18 13.28 -35.45
N PRO A 63 -0.11 13.70 -35.47
CA PRO A 63 -0.66 14.59 -34.44
C PRO A 63 -0.86 13.87 -33.11
N VAL A 64 -0.74 14.61 -32.01
CA VAL A 64 -1.34 14.22 -30.73
C VAL A 64 -2.86 14.28 -30.87
N GLU A 65 -3.57 13.20 -30.51
CA GLU A 65 -5.01 13.14 -30.72
C GLU A 65 -5.83 13.82 -29.64
N SER A 66 -5.43 13.70 -28.38
CA SER A 66 -6.12 14.32 -27.24
C SER A 66 -5.28 14.36 -25.98
N LEU A 67 -5.62 15.29 -25.11
CA LEU A 67 -5.13 15.40 -23.74
C LEU A 67 -6.04 14.58 -22.83
N VAL A 68 -5.46 13.81 -21.89
CA VAL A 68 -6.22 12.96 -20.96
C VAL A 68 -6.65 13.70 -19.69
N ASP A 69 -5.81 14.61 -19.21
CA ASP A 69 -6.05 15.44 -18.03
C ASP A 69 -5.46 16.83 -18.28
N GLU A 70 -6.17 17.87 -17.87
CA GLU A 70 -5.73 19.27 -18.08
C GLU A 70 -4.42 19.60 -17.36
N LYS A 71 -4.17 18.94 -16.22
CA LYS A 71 -2.93 19.13 -15.45
C LYS A 71 -1.90 18.06 -15.82
N PRO A 72 -0.60 18.41 -15.84
CA PRO A 72 0.46 17.43 -16.02
C PRO A 72 0.34 16.26 -15.02
N ALA A 73 0.50 15.04 -15.51
CA ALA A 73 0.41 13.84 -14.68
C ALA A 73 1.70 13.56 -13.92
N LEU A 74 2.85 14.00 -14.44
CA LEU A 74 4.15 13.87 -13.82
C LEU A 74 4.77 15.23 -13.54
N THR A 75 5.48 15.31 -12.42
CA THR A 75 6.35 16.46 -12.10
C THR A 75 7.66 16.37 -12.88
N PRO A 76 8.42 17.50 -13.06
CA PRO A 76 9.75 17.45 -13.66
C PRO A 76 10.69 16.45 -12.99
N THR A 77 10.75 16.43 -11.67
CA THR A 77 11.55 15.45 -10.89
C THR A 77 11.14 14.00 -11.16
N GLN A 78 9.86 13.74 -11.35
CA GLN A 78 9.40 12.39 -11.68
C GLN A 78 9.82 11.96 -13.10
N MET A 79 9.84 12.88 -14.06
CA MET A 79 10.34 12.58 -15.40
C MET A 79 11.83 12.22 -15.39
N GLU A 80 12.65 12.97 -14.65
CA GLU A 80 14.07 12.67 -14.45
C GLU A 80 14.26 11.33 -13.71
N LEU A 81 13.45 11.08 -12.68
CA LEU A 81 13.47 9.81 -11.95
C LEU A 81 13.06 8.63 -12.85
N ALA A 82 12.14 8.83 -13.79
CA ALA A 82 11.76 7.79 -14.74
C ALA A 82 12.91 7.44 -15.69
N HIS A 83 13.68 8.41 -16.14
CA HIS A 83 14.90 8.19 -16.94
C HIS A 83 15.95 7.45 -16.11
N TRP A 84 16.24 7.92 -14.91
CA TRP A 84 17.18 7.24 -14.01
C TRP A 84 16.79 5.77 -13.75
N LEU A 85 15.50 5.51 -13.48
CA LEU A 85 14.99 4.15 -13.30
C LEU A 85 15.16 3.28 -14.56
N ALA A 86 14.91 3.86 -15.74
CA ALA A 86 15.03 3.13 -16.99
C ALA A 86 16.47 2.68 -17.24
N GLU A 87 17.44 3.54 -16.95
CA GLU A 87 18.87 3.25 -17.06
C GLU A 87 19.33 2.24 -16.01
N GLU A 88 18.99 2.47 -14.73
CA GLU A 88 19.42 1.63 -13.62
C GLU A 88 18.85 0.21 -13.70
N THR A 89 17.61 0.05 -14.19
CA THR A 89 16.92 -1.24 -14.22
C THR A 89 16.86 -1.87 -15.60
N LEU A 90 17.46 -1.25 -16.63
CA LEU A 90 17.41 -1.67 -18.04
C LEU A 90 15.97 -1.91 -18.50
N SER A 91 15.05 -1.06 -18.06
CA SER A 91 13.63 -1.16 -18.36
C SER A 91 13.20 -0.05 -19.31
N SER A 92 12.09 -0.26 -20.05
CA SER A 92 11.57 0.80 -20.92
C SER A 92 11.09 2.00 -20.12
N LEU A 93 11.30 3.21 -20.66
CA LEU A 93 10.87 4.46 -20.05
C LEU A 93 9.35 4.46 -19.75
N GLY A 94 8.54 3.97 -20.69
CA GLY A 94 7.09 3.85 -20.50
C GLY A 94 6.71 2.94 -19.33
N THR A 95 7.48 1.87 -19.06
CA THR A 95 7.28 1.00 -17.90
C THR A 95 7.61 1.72 -16.59
N CYS A 96 8.66 2.53 -16.57
CA CYS A 96 9.05 3.34 -15.41
C CYS A 96 8.03 4.44 -15.12
N ILE A 97 7.58 5.17 -16.15
CA ILE A 97 6.50 6.17 -16.05
C ILE A 97 5.22 5.57 -15.48
N ASN A 98 4.90 4.34 -15.85
CA ASN A 98 3.68 3.67 -15.39
C ASN A 98 3.63 3.44 -13.86
N LEU A 99 4.77 3.42 -13.16
CA LEU A 99 4.82 3.40 -11.70
C LEU A 99 4.29 4.71 -11.07
N MET A 100 4.40 5.82 -11.79
CA MET A 100 4.07 7.17 -11.32
C MET A 100 2.61 7.54 -11.61
N LEU A 101 1.94 6.77 -12.47
CA LEU A 101 0.52 6.94 -12.76
C LEU A 101 -0.34 6.11 -11.80
N PRO A 102 -1.46 6.65 -11.31
CA PRO A 102 -2.33 5.92 -10.39
C PRO A 102 -2.98 4.72 -11.10
N PRO A 103 -3.25 3.62 -10.36
CA PRO A 103 -3.96 2.48 -10.91
C PRO A 103 -5.30 2.91 -11.53
N GLY A 104 -5.59 2.39 -12.71
CA GLY A 104 -6.83 2.68 -13.43
C GLY A 104 -6.81 3.92 -14.33
N LEU A 105 -5.89 4.87 -14.11
CA LEU A 105 -5.65 5.97 -15.06
C LEU A 105 -4.79 5.50 -16.23
N SER A 106 -3.76 4.71 -15.94
CA SER A 106 -2.93 4.10 -16.97
C SER A 106 -3.74 3.12 -17.82
N GLN A 107 -3.82 3.42 -19.10
CA GLN A 107 -4.55 2.63 -20.07
C GLN A 107 -3.57 1.79 -20.90
N ARG A 108 -3.90 0.52 -21.09
CA ARG A 108 -3.20 -0.36 -22.04
C ARG A 108 -4.16 -0.69 -23.16
N THR A 109 -3.66 -0.65 -24.39
CA THR A 109 -4.38 -1.11 -25.56
C THR A 109 -4.91 -2.53 -25.32
N ASP A 110 -6.17 -2.76 -25.62
CA ASP A 110 -6.84 -4.05 -25.52
C ASP A 110 -7.42 -4.42 -26.88
N THR A 111 -7.65 -5.69 -27.12
CA THR A 111 -8.24 -6.18 -28.36
C THR A 111 -9.74 -6.38 -28.16
N LEU A 112 -10.54 -5.62 -28.87
CA LEU A 112 -11.98 -5.88 -28.99
C LEU A 112 -12.19 -6.96 -30.03
N VAL A 113 -12.88 -8.03 -29.65
CA VAL A 113 -13.21 -9.17 -30.52
C VAL A 113 -14.72 -9.17 -30.74
N ARG A 114 -15.12 -9.12 -32.00
CA ARG A 114 -16.51 -9.11 -32.47
C ARG A 114 -16.76 -10.33 -33.34
N LEU A 115 -17.90 -10.95 -33.19
CA LEU A 115 -18.33 -12.02 -34.09
C LEU A 115 -18.79 -11.42 -35.42
N ASN A 116 -18.35 -12.00 -36.55
CA ASN A 116 -18.88 -11.63 -37.85
C ASN A 116 -20.29 -12.24 -38.02
N GLN A 117 -21.33 -11.41 -37.97
CA GLN A 117 -22.72 -11.85 -38.04
C GLN A 117 -23.18 -12.20 -39.47
N GLU A 118 -22.43 -11.74 -40.48
CA GLU A 118 -22.81 -11.96 -41.89
C GLU A 118 -22.36 -13.34 -42.40
N ARG A 119 -21.51 -14.04 -41.67
CA ARG A 119 -20.97 -15.35 -42.06
C ARG A 119 -21.77 -16.48 -41.40
N GLN A 120 -22.28 -17.41 -42.22
CA GLN A 120 -22.79 -18.69 -41.73
C GLN A 120 -21.63 -19.51 -41.15
N LEU A 121 -21.72 -19.83 -39.85
CA LEU A 121 -20.69 -20.54 -39.10
C LEU A 121 -21.03 -22.02 -39.02
N ASP A 122 -20.20 -22.85 -39.61
CA ASP A 122 -20.17 -24.29 -39.31
C ASP A 122 -19.43 -24.49 -37.97
N ILE A 123 -20.23 -24.60 -36.89
CA ILE A 123 -19.66 -24.76 -35.54
C ILE A 123 -19.00 -26.12 -35.34
N GLU A 124 -19.39 -27.14 -36.14
CA GLU A 124 -18.86 -28.49 -36.00
C GLU A 124 -17.42 -28.61 -36.47
N SER A 125 -17.01 -27.83 -37.44
CA SER A 125 -15.64 -27.78 -37.95
C SER A 125 -14.60 -27.10 -37.02
N LEU A 126 -15.06 -26.37 -35.99
CA LEU A 126 -14.19 -25.61 -35.07
C LEU A 126 -13.57 -26.49 -33.99
N THR A 127 -12.32 -26.19 -33.62
CA THR A 127 -11.65 -26.80 -32.48
C THR A 127 -12.35 -26.49 -31.15
N PRO A 128 -12.14 -27.26 -30.07
CA PRO A 128 -12.80 -27.04 -28.79
C PRO A 128 -12.60 -25.61 -28.22
N LEU A 129 -11.41 -25.02 -28.42
CA LEU A 129 -11.12 -23.65 -27.96
C LEU A 129 -11.82 -22.59 -28.82
N GLU A 130 -11.82 -22.78 -30.15
CA GLU A 130 -12.55 -21.92 -31.06
C GLU A 130 -14.06 -21.93 -30.77
N LYS A 131 -14.67 -23.12 -30.57
CA LYS A 131 -16.06 -23.26 -30.13
C LYS A 131 -16.34 -22.49 -28.85
N ARG A 132 -15.45 -22.60 -27.88
CA ARG A 132 -15.60 -21.91 -26.60
C ARG A 132 -15.56 -20.39 -26.74
N ILE A 133 -14.65 -19.85 -27.58
CA ILE A 133 -14.55 -18.40 -27.87
C ILE A 133 -15.79 -17.91 -28.63
N VAL A 134 -16.20 -18.60 -29.69
CA VAL A 134 -17.39 -18.26 -30.50
C VAL A 134 -18.64 -18.28 -29.65
N ASN A 135 -18.85 -19.31 -28.83
CA ASN A 135 -20.01 -19.40 -27.93
C ASN A 135 -20.03 -18.30 -26.88
N LEU A 136 -18.83 -17.90 -26.36
CA LEU A 136 -18.68 -16.80 -25.43
C LEU A 136 -19.10 -15.47 -26.08
N LEU A 137 -18.67 -15.23 -27.32
CA LEU A 137 -19.04 -14.05 -28.11
C LEU A 137 -20.54 -14.05 -28.47
N LYS A 138 -21.11 -15.21 -28.84
CA LYS A 138 -22.59 -15.33 -29.09
C LYS A 138 -23.39 -15.00 -27.85
N LYS A 139 -22.94 -15.43 -26.67
CA LYS A 139 -23.67 -15.24 -25.40
C LYS A 139 -23.55 -13.83 -24.84
N ARG A 140 -22.41 -13.17 -25.00
CA ARG A 140 -22.08 -11.90 -24.32
C ARG A 140 -21.89 -10.71 -25.27
N GLY A 141 -21.95 -10.92 -26.58
CA GLY A 141 -21.63 -9.91 -27.58
C GLY A 141 -20.13 -9.62 -27.70
N ASP A 142 -19.79 -8.40 -28.07
CA ASP A 142 -18.42 -7.95 -28.25
C ASP A 142 -17.64 -8.03 -26.94
N LEU A 143 -16.46 -8.64 -26.97
CA LEU A 143 -15.64 -8.83 -25.76
C LEU A 143 -14.26 -8.24 -25.94
N ARG A 144 -13.78 -7.63 -24.87
CA ARG A 144 -12.37 -7.20 -24.76
C ARG A 144 -11.48 -8.37 -24.36
N GLY A 145 -10.21 -8.35 -24.78
CA GLY A 145 -9.26 -9.39 -24.47
C GLY A 145 -9.21 -9.75 -22.99
N ARG A 146 -9.22 -8.75 -22.07
CA ARG A 146 -9.27 -8.97 -20.62
C ARG A 146 -10.53 -9.69 -20.14
N GLN A 147 -11.66 -9.50 -20.81
CA GLN A 147 -12.90 -10.22 -20.48
C GLN A 147 -12.82 -11.68 -20.93
N ILE A 148 -12.11 -11.94 -22.04
CA ILE A 148 -11.80 -13.28 -22.51
C ILE A 148 -10.82 -13.95 -21.54
N ASP A 149 -9.75 -13.27 -21.11
CA ASP A 149 -8.79 -13.75 -20.08
C ASP A 149 -9.51 -14.17 -18.79
N ALA A 150 -10.48 -13.37 -18.31
CA ALA A 150 -11.28 -13.67 -17.13
C ALA A 150 -12.21 -14.88 -17.29
N SER A 151 -12.68 -15.12 -18.53
CA SER A 151 -13.65 -16.18 -18.85
C SER A 151 -12.97 -17.50 -19.22
N ILE A 152 -11.76 -17.45 -19.79
CA ILE A 152 -10.97 -18.59 -20.26
C ILE A 152 -9.59 -18.54 -19.56
N ARG A 153 -9.59 -18.84 -18.26
CA ARG A 153 -8.37 -18.79 -17.43
C ARG A 153 -7.35 -19.85 -17.84
N HIS A 154 -6.06 -19.51 -17.78
CA HIS A 154 -4.91 -20.39 -18.01
C HIS A 154 -4.82 -21.01 -19.42
N VAL A 155 -5.45 -20.41 -20.43
CA VAL A 155 -5.36 -20.87 -21.82
C VAL A 155 -4.93 -19.71 -22.70
N GLU A 156 -3.92 -19.95 -23.55
CA GLU A 156 -3.49 -18.97 -24.56
C GLU A 156 -4.50 -18.94 -25.73
N TRP A 157 -5.35 -17.94 -25.73
CA TRP A 157 -6.44 -17.79 -26.69
C TRP A 157 -6.13 -16.79 -27.83
N ARG A 158 -5.08 -15.95 -27.67
CA ARG A 158 -4.80 -14.86 -28.63
C ARG A 158 -4.45 -15.37 -30.02
N GLY A 159 -3.64 -16.41 -30.10
CA GLY A 159 -3.33 -17.09 -31.37
C GLY A 159 -4.57 -17.66 -32.04
N THR A 160 -5.48 -18.23 -31.27
CA THR A 160 -6.76 -18.76 -31.77
C THR A 160 -7.65 -17.65 -32.32
N VAL A 161 -7.76 -16.51 -31.64
CA VAL A 161 -8.53 -15.35 -32.13
C VAL A 161 -7.90 -14.77 -33.40
N GLN A 162 -6.57 -14.72 -33.49
CA GLN A 162 -5.90 -14.29 -34.73
C GLN A 162 -6.21 -15.24 -35.92
N LYS A 163 -6.26 -16.54 -35.68
CA LYS A 163 -6.67 -17.53 -36.69
C LYS A 163 -8.11 -17.29 -37.13
N LEU A 164 -9.05 -17.20 -36.16
CA LEU A 164 -10.46 -16.92 -36.44
C LEU A 164 -10.66 -15.58 -37.18
N ALA A 165 -9.80 -14.60 -36.92
CA ALA A 165 -9.83 -13.32 -37.64
C ALA A 165 -9.34 -13.45 -39.09
N ARG A 166 -8.29 -14.23 -39.34
CA ARG A 166 -7.82 -14.53 -40.71
C ARG A 166 -8.87 -15.30 -41.51
N GLU A 167 -9.60 -16.18 -40.85
CA GLU A 167 -10.71 -16.93 -41.43
C GLU A 167 -12.00 -16.11 -41.59
N GLY A 168 -12.00 -14.85 -41.14
CA GLY A 168 -13.13 -13.92 -41.21
C GLY A 168 -14.31 -14.29 -40.30
N ILE A 169 -14.10 -15.13 -39.29
CA ILE A 169 -15.13 -15.53 -38.32
C ILE A 169 -15.33 -14.47 -37.25
N VAL A 170 -14.24 -13.77 -36.87
CA VAL A 170 -14.28 -12.64 -35.93
C VAL A 170 -13.57 -11.43 -36.53
N HIS A 171 -14.00 -10.26 -36.11
CA HIS A 171 -13.26 -9.01 -36.35
C HIS A 171 -12.52 -8.63 -35.08
N THR A 172 -11.26 -8.25 -35.23
CA THR A 172 -10.43 -7.74 -34.12
C THR A 172 -10.12 -6.27 -34.35
N GLN A 173 -10.30 -5.47 -33.31
CA GLN A 173 -9.97 -4.05 -33.32
C GLN A 173 -9.15 -3.73 -32.08
N ALA A 174 -8.01 -3.06 -32.25
CA ALA A 174 -7.28 -2.50 -31.13
C ALA A 174 -8.05 -1.28 -30.60
N ILE A 175 -8.38 -1.32 -29.31
CA ILE A 175 -9.08 -0.24 -28.61
C ILE A 175 -8.28 0.22 -27.41
N LEU A 176 -8.37 1.51 -27.09
CA LEU A 176 -7.92 2.05 -25.82
C LEU A 176 -9.18 2.18 -24.93
N PRO A 177 -9.33 1.31 -23.91
CA PRO A 177 -10.50 1.37 -23.03
C PRO A 177 -10.48 2.66 -22.22
N PRO A 178 -11.66 3.22 -21.83
CA PRO A 178 -11.68 4.40 -20.96
C PRO A 178 -10.98 4.11 -19.61
N PRO A 179 -10.50 5.16 -18.92
CA PRO A 179 -9.96 5.02 -17.58
C PRO A 179 -10.95 4.28 -16.66
N ARG A 180 -10.42 3.42 -15.78
CA ARG A 180 -11.27 2.69 -14.82
C ARG A 180 -11.66 3.56 -13.63
N VAL A 181 -10.95 4.66 -13.43
CA VAL A 181 -11.15 5.61 -12.35
C VAL A 181 -11.50 6.97 -12.91
N SER A 182 -12.41 7.64 -12.23
CA SER A 182 -12.81 9.01 -12.50
C SER A 182 -13.07 9.74 -11.17
N PRO A 183 -13.06 11.07 -11.17
CA PRO A 183 -13.49 11.84 -10.02
C PRO A 183 -14.87 11.38 -9.55
N LYS A 184 -15.04 11.21 -8.23
CA LYS A 184 -16.37 10.95 -7.67
C LYS A 184 -17.11 12.27 -7.62
N THR A 185 -18.26 12.33 -8.27
CA THR A 185 -19.17 13.47 -8.18
C THR A 185 -20.41 13.07 -7.41
N VAL A 186 -20.82 13.94 -6.51
CA VAL A 186 -22.10 13.85 -5.79
C VAL A 186 -22.97 14.98 -6.27
N ARG A 187 -24.21 14.65 -6.65
CA ARG A 187 -25.19 15.65 -7.01
C ARG A 187 -25.68 16.31 -5.72
N LYS A 188 -25.65 17.63 -5.64
CA LYS A 188 -26.16 18.43 -4.53
C LYS A 188 -27.20 19.42 -5.04
N ALA A 189 -28.13 19.80 -4.18
CA ALA A 189 -29.16 20.78 -4.48
C ALA A 189 -28.88 22.09 -3.76
N LEU A 190 -29.11 23.19 -4.42
CA LEU A 190 -29.11 24.53 -3.84
C LEU A 190 -30.35 25.29 -4.30
N LEU A 191 -30.82 26.24 -3.48
CA LEU A 191 -31.92 27.12 -3.85
C LEU A 191 -31.47 28.02 -5.01
N ASN A 192 -32.32 28.19 -6.03
CA ASN A 192 -32.02 28.99 -7.22
C ASN A 192 -32.86 30.31 -7.28
N ILE A 193 -33.65 30.55 -6.25
CA ILE A 193 -34.48 31.75 -6.06
C ILE A 193 -34.15 32.42 -4.73
N SER A 194 -34.54 33.69 -4.54
CA SER A 194 -34.39 34.33 -3.23
C SER A 194 -35.29 33.64 -2.20
N PRO A 195 -34.87 33.49 -0.92
CA PRO A 195 -35.72 32.92 0.13
C PRO A 195 -37.08 33.57 0.27
N GLU A 196 -37.15 34.88 0.05
CA GLU A 196 -38.38 35.68 0.10
C GLU A 196 -39.39 35.28 -1.00
N SER A 197 -38.90 34.85 -2.14
CA SER A 197 -39.73 34.42 -3.27
C SER A 197 -40.47 33.11 -3.00
N ILE A 198 -40.07 32.32 -2.01
CA ILE A 198 -40.74 31.07 -1.64
C ILE A 198 -42.15 31.33 -1.15
N THR A 199 -42.35 32.39 -0.36
CA THR A 199 -43.66 32.79 0.20
C THR A 199 -44.57 33.43 -0.86
N GLN A 200 -44.02 33.87 -1.98
CA GLN A 200 -44.73 34.51 -3.09
C GLN A 200 -45.08 33.54 -4.24
N LEU A 201 -44.87 32.22 -4.07
CA LEU A 201 -45.23 31.24 -5.07
C LEU A 201 -46.74 31.11 -5.23
N GLU A 202 -47.30 31.78 -6.25
CA GLU A 202 -48.73 31.80 -6.52
C GLU A 202 -49.30 30.44 -7.00
N ALA A 203 -48.47 29.61 -7.64
CA ALA A 203 -48.89 28.33 -8.17
C ALA A 203 -48.50 27.15 -7.26
N PRO A 204 -49.44 26.22 -7.00
CA PRO A 204 -49.15 25.06 -6.18
C PRO A 204 -48.11 24.15 -6.88
N LEU A 205 -47.08 23.68 -6.19
CA LEU A 205 -46.04 22.80 -6.70
C LEU A 205 -46.52 21.39 -7.03
N SER A 206 -47.76 21.07 -6.68
CA SER A 206 -48.49 19.82 -7.04
C SER A 206 -49.99 19.98 -6.78
N ARG A 207 -50.82 19.26 -7.54
CA ARG A 207 -52.25 19.11 -7.27
C ARG A 207 -52.54 18.28 -6.02
N VAL A 208 -51.60 17.43 -5.60
CA VAL A 208 -51.70 16.59 -4.41
C VAL A 208 -51.12 17.36 -3.21
N HIS A 209 -51.90 17.61 -2.18
CA HIS A 209 -51.52 18.42 -1.02
C HIS A 209 -50.26 17.92 -0.32
N THR A 210 -50.16 16.63 -0.04
CA THR A 210 -48.97 16.04 0.64
C THR A 210 -47.70 16.16 -0.20
N VAL A 211 -47.81 16.16 -1.54
CA VAL A 211 -46.66 16.37 -2.43
C VAL A 211 -46.25 17.83 -2.49
N HIS A 212 -47.25 18.73 -2.46
CA HIS A 212 -47.00 20.15 -2.40
C HIS A 212 -46.27 20.52 -1.12
N GLU A 213 -46.77 20.09 0.04
CA GLU A 213 -46.12 20.33 1.35
C GLU A 213 -44.68 19.81 1.38
N ARG A 214 -44.46 18.58 0.89
CA ARG A 214 -43.11 17.98 0.84
C ARG A 214 -42.14 18.81 -0.02
N ARG A 215 -42.57 19.34 -1.16
CA ARG A 215 -41.77 20.21 -2.03
C ARG A 215 -41.52 21.56 -1.44
N MET A 216 -42.50 22.14 -0.72
CA MET A 216 -42.32 23.37 0.06
C MET A 216 -41.34 23.21 1.18
N ASN A 217 -41.36 22.05 1.89
CA ASN A 217 -40.38 21.75 2.93
C ASN A 217 -38.96 21.67 2.37
N VAL A 218 -38.77 21.13 1.12
CA VAL A 218 -37.46 21.16 0.44
C VAL A 218 -36.98 22.59 0.22
N LEU A 219 -37.83 23.47 -0.30
CA LEU A 219 -37.46 24.88 -0.54
C LEU A 219 -37.14 25.61 0.75
N THR A 220 -37.97 25.45 1.79
CA THR A 220 -37.77 26.06 3.10
C THR A 220 -36.47 25.58 3.77
N MET A 221 -36.19 24.27 3.69
CA MET A 221 -34.96 23.70 4.18
C MET A 221 -33.73 24.30 3.45
N LEU A 222 -33.76 24.31 2.10
CA LEU A 222 -32.67 24.88 1.32
C LEU A 222 -32.49 26.39 1.50
N ALA A 223 -33.53 27.11 1.88
CA ALA A 223 -33.43 28.54 2.19
C ALA A 223 -32.62 28.82 3.46
N GLY A 224 -32.58 27.86 4.38
CA GLY A 224 -31.75 27.96 5.59
C GLY A 224 -30.29 27.55 5.38
N GLU A 225 -29.92 27.02 4.20
CA GLU A 225 -28.60 26.50 3.94
C GLU A 225 -27.78 27.45 3.06
N THR A 226 -26.54 27.69 3.45
CA THR A 226 -25.61 28.56 2.70
C THR A 226 -24.77 27.78 1.64
N ALA A 227 -24.77 26.48 1.71
CA ALA A 227 -24.00 25.57 0.84
C ALA A 227 -24.92 24.53 0.17
N PRO A 228 -24.52 23.96 -1.00
CA PRO A 228 -25.27 22.90 -1.64
C PRO A 228 -25.44 21.65 -0.76
N VAL A 229 -26.67 21.14 -0.68
CA VAL A 229 -27.06 20.04 0.22
C VAL A 229 -27.20 18.72 -0.51
N GLU A 230 -26.78 17.62 0.09
CA GLU A 230 -26.91 16.27 -0.49
C GLU A 230 -28.37 15.81 -0.52
N PRO A 231 -28.82 15.17 -1.61
CA PRO A 231 -30.19 14.67 -1.74
C PRO A 231 -30.61 13.74 -0.60
N ASN A 232 -29.74 12.86 -0.13
CA ASN A 232 -30.05 11.94 0.96
C ASN A 232 -30.41 12.67 2.26
N TRP A 233 -29.73 13.79 2.56
CA TRP A 233 -30.04 14.64 3.70
C TRP A 233 -31.39 15.32 3.53
N ILE A 234 -31.65 15.89 2.33
CA ILE A 234 -32.94 16.48 1.98
C ILE A 234 -34.07 15.46 2.15
N PHE A 235 -33.88 14.23 1.64
CA PHE A 235 -34.88 13.16 1.75
C PHE A 235 -35.17 12.77 3.20
N ALA A 236 -34.12 12.66 4.02
CA ALA A 236 -34.26 12.33 5.44
C ALA A 236 -35.03 13.41 6.22
N GLN A 237 -34.82 14.69 5.91
CA GLN A 237 -35.43 15.80 6.61
C GLN A 237 -36.84 16.15 6.12
N THR A 238 -37.12 15.99 4.81
CA THR A 238 -38.36 16.49 4.18
C THR A 238 -39.29 15.39 3.68
N GLY A 239 -38.82 14.13 3.68
CA GLY A 239 -39.54 13.02 3.05
C GLY A 239 -39.61 13.10 1.52
N ALA A 240 -38.86 14.01 0.89
CA ALA A 240 -38.79 14.16 -0.55
C ALA A 240 -38.06 12.99 -1.21
N ASN A 241 -38.13 12.94 -2.55
CA ASN A 241 -37.46 11.95 -3.35
C ASN A 241 -36.84 12.58 -4.61
N ASN A 242 -36.10 11.77 -5.41
CA ASN A 242 -35.45 12.24 -6.63
C ASN A 242 -36.41 12.87 -7.65
N SER A 243 -37.69 12.42 -7.71
CA SER A 243 -38.69 12.99 -8.62
C SER A 243 -39.06 14.42 -8.21
N ASP A 244 -39.16 14.67 -6.91
CA ASP A 244 -39.44 16.01 -6.39
C ASP A 244 -38.34 17.00 -6.73
N LEU A 245 -37.08 16.61 -6.52
CA LEU A 245 -35.92 17.47 -6.89
C LEU A 245 -35.88 17.77 -8.39
N LYS A 246 -36.12 16.78 -9.25
CA LYS A 246 -36.18 17.00 -10.72
C LYS A 246 -37.27 17.95 -11.14
N ILE A 247 -38.43 17.91 -10.48
CA ILE A 247 -39.56 18.81 -10.77
C ILE A 247 -39.24 20.23 -10.30
N LEU A 248 -38.67 20.38 -9.11
CA LEU A 248 -38.24 21.68 -8.60
C LEU A 248 -37.14 22.28 -9.46
N GLU A 249 -36.20 21.47 -9.98
CA GLU A 249 -35.17 21.90 -10.91
C GLU A 249 -35.79 22.38 -12.26
N LYS A 250 -36.70 21.60 -12.82
CA LYS A 250 -37.42 22.00 -14.05
C LYS A 250 -38.23 23.29 -13.88
N ALA A 251 -38.75 23.54 -12.66
CA ALA A 251 -39.46 24.75 -12.35
C ALA A 251 -38.48 25.94 -12.06
N GLY A 252 -37.17 25.73 -12.14
CA GLY A 252 -36.15 26.77 -11.90
C GLY A 252 -36.02 27.18 -10.45
N LEU A 253 -36.66 26.48 -9.50
CA LEU A 253 -36.69 26.82 -8.08
C LEU A 253 -35.42 26.36 -7.34
N ILE A 254 -34.83 25.26 -7.78
CA ILE A 254 -33.55 24.76 -7.28
C ILE A 254 -32.61 24.51 -8.46
N LYS A 255 -31.32 24.46 -8.15
CA LYS A 255 -30.27 24.05 -9.09
C LYS A 255 -29.59 22.80 -8.56
N LEU A 256 -29.51 21.76 -9.39
CA LEU A 256 -28.73 20.57 -9.07
C LEU A 256 -27.30 20.74 -9.62
N VAL A 257 -26.33 20.78 -8.74
CA VAL A 257 -24.91 20.90 -9.07
C VAL A 257 -24.21 19.59 -8.80
N ASN A 258 -23.30 19.22 -9.68
CA ASN A 258 -22.41 18.10 -9.44
C ASN A 258 -21.17 18.63 -8.74
N GLU A 259 -21.01 18.29 -7.50
CA GLU A 259 -19.82 18.64 -6.72
C GLU A 259 -18.88 17.44 -6.65
N GLN A 260 -17.62 17.70 -6.87
CA GLN A 260 -16.59 16.68 -6.76
C GLN A 260 -16.28 16.40 -5.29
N VAL A 261 -16.30 15.12 -4.89
CA VAL A 261 -16.01 14.66 -3.52
C VAL A 261 -14.81 13.72 -3.57
N TRP A 262 -13.95 13.87 -2.58
CA TRP A 262 -12.80 12.98 -2.41
C TRP A 262 -13.20 11.69 -1.71
N ARG A 263 -12.66 10.55 -2.19
CA ARG A 263 -12.67 9.29 -1.45
C ARG A 263 -11.46 9.31 -0.53
N ASP A 264 -11.64 9.79 0.70
CA ASP A 264 -10.56 9.88 1.68
C ASP A 264 -10.46 8.58 2.50
N PRO A 265 -9.37 7.81 2.39
CA PRO A 265 -9.20 6.58 3.18
C PRO A 265 -9.08 6.85 4.68
N LEU A 266 -8.87 8.09 5.08
CA LEU A 266 -8.74 8.54 6.47
C LEU A 266 -10.05 9.09 7.05
N GLU A 267 -11.11 9.16 6.23
CA GLU A 267 -12.43 9.61 6.66
C GLU A 267 -12.96 8.74 7.82
N GLY A 268 -13.37 9.39 8.90
CA GLY A 268 -13.86 8.71 10.12
C GLY A 268 -12.77 8.21 11.08
N MET A 269 -11.48 8.36 10.76
CA MET A 269 -10.41 8.07 11.72
C MET A 269 -10.34 9.15 12.80
N THR A 270 -10.57 8.74 14.05
CA THR A 270 -10.41 9.62 15.21
C THR A 270 -8.97 9.63 15.71
N PHE A 271 -8.45 10.81 15.99
CA PHE A 271 -7.13 11.01 16.58
C PHE A 271 -7.15 12.22 17.51
N ILE A 272 -6.29 12.21 18.50
CA ILE A 272 -6.08 13.35 19.39
C ILE A 272 -4.81 14.06 18.93
N PRO A 273 -4.85 15.39 18.65
CA PRO A 273 -3.64 16.13 18.31
C PRO A 273 -2.57 15.94 19.38
N ALA A 274 -1.36 15.56 18.96
CA ALA A 274 -0.27 15.25 19.86
C ALA A 274 0.75 16.39 19.92
N VAL A 275 1.09 16.81 21.14
CA VAL A 275 2.22 17.73 21.37
C VAL A 275 3.53 16.94 21.25
N PRO A 276 4.57 17.49 20.61
CA PRO A 276 5.88 16.85 20.55
C PRO A 276 6.45 16.62 21.95
N PRO A 277 6.89 15.40 22.27
CA PRO A 277 7.62 15.16 23.51
C PRO A 277 8.98 15.86 23.49
N GLU A 278 9.53 16.11 24.66
CA GLU A 278 10.93 16.54 24.77
C GLU A 278 11.87 15.45 24.23
N LEU A 279 12.92 15.87 23.54
CA LEU A 279 13.93 14.95 23.05
C LEU A 279 14.82 14.46 24.19
N THR A 280 15.15 13.19 24.19
CA THR A 280 16.21 12.68 25.04
C THR A 280 17.56 13.23 24.58
N ARG A 281 18.59 13.08 25.43
CA ARG A 281 19.94 13.55 25.11
C ARG A 281 20.45 12.97 23.78
N ASP A 282 20.26 11.68 23.55
CA ASP A 282 20.68 11.03 22.28
C ASP A 282 19.92 11.56 21.08
N GLN A 283 18.60 11.77 21.25
CA GLN A 283 17.78 12.34 20.20
C GLN A 283 18.14 13.79 19.90
N THR A 284 18.48 14.57 20.93
CA THR A 284 18.94 15.96 20.73
C THR A 284 20.24 15.97 19.93
N HIS A 285 21.18 15.14 20.30
CA HIS A 285 22.44 15.02 19.56
C HIS A 285 22.24 14.55 18.11
N ALA A 286 21.39 13.55 17.88
CA ALA A 286 21.03 13.10 16.53
C ALA A 286 20.33 14.21 15.72
N TRP A 287 19.45 14.98 16.37
CA TRP A 287 18.73 16.09 15.75
C TRP A 287 19.68 17.21 15.30
N GLU A 288 20.63 17.60 16.16
CA GLU A 288 21.64 18.59 15.83
C GLU A 288 22.48 18.22 14.61
N GLN A 289 22.74 16.93 14.39
CA GLN A 289 23.44 16.44 13.21
C GLN A 289 22.54 16.47 11.95
N ILE A 290 21.24 16.17 12.06
CA ILE A 290 20.30 16.11 10.95
C ILE A 290 19.90 17.49 10.46
N GLN A 291 19.75 18.47 11.35
CA GLN A 291 19.23 19.80 11.06
C GLN A 291 20.00 20.56 9.95
N PRO A 292 21.34 20.49 9.83
CA PRO A 292 22.08 21.10 8.73
C PRO A 292 21.68 20.55 7.35
N ALA A 293 21.38 19.26 7.25
CA ALA A 293 20.94 18.65 6.00
C ALA A 293 19.54 19.15 5.59
N LEU A 294 18.61 19.28 6.54
CA LEU A 294 17.29 19.88 6.28
C LEU A 294 17.42 21.35 5.83
N SER A 295 18.36 22.10 6.44
CA SER A 295 18.62 23.48 6.06
C SER A 295 19.21 23.59 4.67
N ALA A 296 20.10 22.68 4.25
CA ALA A 296 20.64 22.60 2.90
C ALA A 296 19.53 22.28 1.88
N ALA A 297 18.66 21.29 2.19
CA ALA A 297 17.52 20.93 1.35
C ALA A 297 16.51 22.09 1.18
N ARG A 298 16.33 22.91 2.22
CA ARG A 298 15.52 24.14 2.15
C ARG A 298 16.06 25.10 1.08
N GLN A 299 17.38 25.18 0.89
CA GLN A 299 18.04 25.98 -0.13
C GLN A 299 18.11 25.31 -1.50
N GLY A 300 17.49 24.12 -1.67
CA GLY A 300 17.55 23.35 -2.92
C GLY A 300 18.89 22.63 -3.17
N LYS A 301 19.74 22.56 -2.16
CA LYS A 301 21.02 21.81 -2.24
C LYS A 301 20.78 20.39 -1.74
N ALA A 302 21.09 19.40 -2.57
CA ALA A 302 20.97 17.99 -2.19
C ALA A 302 22.02 17.63 -1.11
N PRO A 303 21.63 17.39 0.14
CA PRO A 303 22.56 16.97 1.18
C PRO A 303 22.95 15.49 1.01
N LEU A 304 23.99 15.07 1.72
CA LEU A 304 24.32 13.65 1.81
C LEU A 304 23.15 12.87 2.44
N PRO A 305 22.86 11.66 1.93
CA PRO A 305 21.90 10.78 2.58
C PRO A 305 22.31 10.46 4.02
N ILE A 306 21.31 10.41 4.91
CA ILE A 306 21.51 10.17 6.34
C ILE A 306 21.08 8.75 6.68
N LEU A 307 21.98 7.93 7.21
CA LEU A 307 21.66 6.66 7.87
C LEU A 307 21.41 6.90 9.35
N LEU A 308 20.14 6.86 9.76
CA LEU A 308 19.75 6.91 11.17
C LEU A 308 19.71 5.49 11.74
N HIS A 309 20.82 5.06 12.34
CA HIS A 309 20.97 3.76 12.97
C HIS A 309 20.49 3.83 14.42
N GLY A 310 19.39 3.21 14.72
CA GLY A 310 18.84 3.23 16.08
C GLY A 310 18.14 1.93 16.44
N VAL A 311 18.39 1.44 17.65
CA VAL A 311 17.74 0.24 18.15
C VAL A 311 16.20 0.36 18.11
N THR A 312 15.50 -0.77 18.11
CA THR A 312 14.04 -0.76 18.16
C THR A 312 13.57 -0.08 19.45
N GLY A 313 12.65 0.90 19.32
CA GLY A 313 12.21 1.70 20.46
C GLY A 313 13.13 2.86 20.83
N SER A 314 14.14 3.21 20.05
CA SER A 314 14.99 4.39 20.28
C SER A 314 14.32 5.73 19.93
N GLY A 315 13.08 5.70 19.43
CA GLY A 315 12.32 6.89 19.07
C GLY A 315 12.69 7.50 17.72
N LYS A 316 13.19 6.71 16.77
CA LYS A 316 13.45 7.14 15.36
C LYS A 316 12.24 7.89 14.77
N THR A 317 11.03 7.42 15.04
CA THR A 317 9.80 8.04 14.53
C THR A 317 9.64 9.49 15.00
N GLU A 318 10.05 9.83 16.22
CA GLU A 318 9.99 11.23 16.69
C GLU A 318 10.96 12.14 15.91
N ILE A 319 12.15 11.63 15.57
CA ILE A 319 13.07 12.35 14.68
C ILE A 319 12.43 12.59 13.30
N TYR A 320 11.76 11.57 12.74
CA TYR A 320 11.04 11.73 11.46
C TYR A 320 9.95 12.80 11.54
N LEU A 321 9.12 12.75 12.59
CA LEU A 321 8.03 13.72 12.79
C LEU A 321 8.56 15.16 12.92
N ARG A 322 9.71 15.34 13.59
CA ARG A 322 10.36 16.66 13.66
C ARG A 322 10.95 17.10 12.33
N ALA A 323 11.58 16.20 11.59
CA ALA A 323 12.10 16.50 10.26
C ALA A 323 10.97 16.89 9.29
N VAL A 324 9.84 16.18 9.34
CA VAL A 324 8.64 16.56 8.57
C VAL A 324 8.17 17.96 8.96
N ARG A 325 8.02 18.26 10.25
CA ARG A 325 7.60 19.59 10.72
C ARG A 325 8.51 20.71 10.23
N GLU A 326 9.81 20.52 10.34
CA GLU A 326 10.82 21.47 9.85
C GLU A 326 10.68 21.70 8.33
N THR A 327 10.45 20.61 7.58
CA THR A 327 10.23 20.64 6.14
C THR A 327 8.96 21.41 5.78
N LEU A 328 7.84 21.11 6.45
CA LEU A 328 6.57 21.79 6.22
C LEU A 328 6.63 23.27 6.58
N SER A 329 7.33 23.63 7.67
CA SER A 329 7.52 25.04 8.07
C SER A 329 8.30 25.86 7.02
N ALA A 330 9.05 25.18 6.15
CA ALA A 330 9.75 25.78 5.02
C ALA A 330 8.91 25.82 3.71
N GLY A 331 7.63 25.45 3.76
CA GLY A 331 6.74 25.38 2.59
C GLY A 331 7.07 24.20 1.65
N LYS A 332 7.84 23.22 2.11
CA LYS A 332 8.19 22.02 1.35
C LYS A 332 7.38 20.81 1.84
N ARG A 333 7.37 19.75 1.06
CA ARG A 333 6.57 18.54 1.27
C ARG A 333 7.43 17.32 1.59
N ALA A 334 6.81 16.28 2.17
CA ALA A 334 7.52 15.10 2.62
C ALA A 334 6.87 13.79 2.16
N ILE A 335 7.72 12.79 1.84
CA ILE A 335 7.32 11.40 1.60
C ILE A 335 7.92 10.53 2.70
N ILE A 336 7.06 9.68 3.31
CA ILE A 336 7.46 8.73 4.35
C ILE A 336 7.20 7.32 3.83
N LEU A 337 8.27 6.61 3.56
CA LEU A 337 8.19 5.20 3.18
C LEU A 337 8.26 4.33 4.42
N VAL A 338 7.28 3.45 4.56
CA VAL A 338 7.22 2.43 5.61
C VAL A 338 6.98 1.07 4.96
N PRO A 339 7.54 -0.04 5.47
CA PRO A 339 7.20 -1.37 4.98
C PRO A 339 5.68 -1.60 5.09
N GLU A 340 5.08 -2.28 4.10
CA GLU A 340 3.63 -2.50 4.07
C GLU A 340 3.09 -3.15 5.33
N ILE A 341 3.87 -4.08 5.90
CA ILE A 341 3.55 -4.75 7.18
C ILE A 341 3.66 -3.83 8.40
N SER A 342 4.39 -2.73 8.31
CA SER A 342 4.56 -1.73 9.38
C SER A 342 3.60 -0.55 9.24
N LEU A 343 2.83 -0.48 8.14
CA LEU A 343 1.81 0.53 7.93
C LEU A 343 0.54 0.18 8.72
N THR A 344 0.69 0.14 10.03
CA THR A 344 -0.41 -0.12 10.95
C THR A 344 -1.27 1.14 11.15
N PRO A 345 -2.54 1.00 11.54
CA PRO A 345 -3.37 2.15 11.93
C PRO A 345 -2.70 3.03 12.99
N GLN A 346 -1.93 2.44 13.90
CA GLN A 346 -1.18 3.16 14.92
C GLN A 346 -0.09 4.06 14.32
N THR A 347 0.66 3.56 13.33
CA THR A 347 1.67 4.36 12.62
C THR A 347 1.01 5.53 11.89
N VAL A 348 -0.08 5.29 11.18
CA VAL A 348 -0.84 6.33 10.47
C VAL A 348 -1.39 7.38 11.45
N LYS A 349 -2.01 6.95 12.55
CA LYS A 349 -2.54 7.84 13.60
C LYS A 349 -1.47 8.76 14.20
N ARG A 350 -0.21 8.31 14.33
CA ARG A 350 0.91 9.15 14.81
C ARG A 350 1.18 10.34 13.87
N PHE A 351 1.16 10.11 12.55
CA PHE A 351 1.32 11.20 11.57
C PHE A 351 0.09 12.11 11.54
N LEU A 352 -1.13 11.56 11.57
CA LEU A 352 -2.37 12.34 11.61
C LEU A 352 -2.46 13.24 12.85
N ALA A 353 -2.04 12.72 14.01
CA ALA A 353 -2.06 13.48 15.27
C ALA A 353 -1.07 14.66 15.25
N ARG A 354 -0.01 14.59 14.45
CA ARG A 354 0.99 15.66 14.32
C ARG A 354 0.70 16.62 13.18
N PHE A 355 0.04 16.17 12.11
CA PHE A 355 -0.20 16.92 10.87
C PHE A 355 -1.65 16.74 10.40
N PRO A 356 -2.64 17.21 11.18
CA PRO A 356 -4.05 17.05 10.86
C PRO A 356 -4.40 17.72 9.52
N GLY A 357 -5.12 17.00 8.66
CA GLY A 357 -5.57 17.49 7.36
C GLY A 357 -4.50 17.53 6.25
N GLN A 358 -3.22 17.30 6.57
CA GLN A 358 -2.09 17.42 5.63
C GLN A 358 -1.57 16.07 5.13
N VAL A 359 -2.03 14.96 5.73
CA VAL A 359 -1.49 13.61 5.47
C VAL A 359 -2.35 12.84 4.50
N GLY A 360 -1.74 12.31 3.44
CA GLY A 360 -2.31 11.30 2.57
C GLY A 360 -1.67 9.93 2.82
N VAL A 361 -2.46 8.87 2.71
CA VAL A 361 -1.98 7.49 2.88
C VAL A 361 -2.18 6.69 1.61
N VAL A 362 -1.19 5.86 1.26
CA VAL A 362 -1.24 4.96 0.11
C VAL A 362 -0.86 3.56 0.55
N HIS A 363 -1.64 2.54 0.21
CA HIS A 363 -1.31 1.13 0.43
C HIS A 363 -2.13 0.21 -0.48
N SER A 364 -1.78 -1.08 -0.53
CA SER A 364 -2.38 -2.06 -1.46
C SER A 364 -3.86 -2.35 -1.18
N GLN A 365 -4.35 -2.16 0.04
CA GLN A 365 -5.75 -2.40 0.43
C GLN A 365 -6.70 -1.25 0.04
N LEU A 366 -6.18 -0.10 -0.39
CA LEU A 366 -7.00 0.98 -0.91
C LEU A 366 -7.59 0.59 -2.26
N SER A 367 -8.85 0.97 -2.50
CA SER A 367 -9.48 0.87 -3.80
C SER A 367 -8.73 1.73 -4.84
N ASP A 368 -8.87 1.39 -6.12
CA ASP A 368 -8.29 2.21 -7.19
C ASP A 368 -8.79 3.65 -7.15
N GLY A 369 -10.06 3.87 -6.73
CA GLY A 369 -10.64 5.20 -6.58
C GLY A 369 -10.01 6.01 -5.45
N GLU A 370 -9.78 5.41 -4.26
CA GLU A 370 -9.11 6.07 -3.14
C GLU A 370 -7.66 6.43 -3.49
N ARG A 371 -6.92 5.51 -4.17
CA ARG A 371 -5.56 5.78 -4.65
C ARG A 371 -5.51 6.89 -5.69
N TYR A 372 -6.47 6.91 -6.60
CA TYR A 372 -6.60 7.96 -7.61
C TYR A 372 -6.89 9.32 -6.98
N ASP A 373 -7.81 9.38 -6.02
CA ASP A 373 -8.16 10.65 -5.36
C ASP A 373 -7.01 11.15 -4.48
N THR A 374 -6.30 10.27 -3.75
CA THR A 374 -5.08 10.64 -3.01
C THR A 374 -3.98 11.18 -3.95
N TRP A 375 -3.76 10.53 -5.10
CA TRP A 375 -2.81 10.97 -6.11
C TRP A 375 -3.18 12.36 -6.67
N ARG A 376 -4.46 12.60 -6.96
CA ARG A 376 -4.93 13.91 -7.45
C ARG A 376 -4.79 15.01 -6.40
N ARG A 377 -5.16 14.74 -5.14
CA ARG A 377 -4.99 15.69 -4.03
C ARG A 377 -3.53 16.08 -3.83
N ALA A 378 -2.62 15.11 -3.91
CA ALA A 378 -1.19 15.36 -3.83
C ALA A 378 -0.71 16.25 -4.99
N ARG A 379 -1.09 15.91 -6.23
CA ARG A 379 -0.80 16.69 -7.44
C ARG A 379 -1.36 18.12 -7.37
N ASN A 380 -2.55 18.27 -6.79
CA ASN A 380 -3.18 19.58 -6.62
C ASN A 380 -2.58 20.42 -5.47
N GLY A 381 -1.68 19.85 -4.68
CA GLY A 381 -1.09 20.54 -3.55
C GLY A 381 -1.96 20.58 -2.29
N GLU A 382 -2.98 19.72 -2.20
CA GLU A 382 -3.86 19.62 -1.05
C GLU A 382 -3.31 18.70 0.06
N LEU A 383 -2.23 17.97 -0.23
CA LEU A 383 -1.55 17.08 0.72
C LEU A 383 -0.07 17.46 0.77
N ASP A 384 0.46 17.58 1.99
CA ASP A 384 1.86 17.96 2.23
C ASP A 384 2.73 16.77 2.63
N VAL A 385 2.12 15.73 3.19
CA VAL A 385 2.81 14.51 3.66
C VAL A 385 2.15 13.28 3.06
N ILE A 386 2.93 12.44 2.41
CA ILE A 386 2.47 11.13 1.92
C ILE A 386 3.13 10.03 2.73
N VAL A 387 2.32 9.13 3.32
CA VAL A 387 2.80 7.97 4.07
C VAL A 387 2.37 6.69 3.34
N GLY A 388 3.29 5.77 3.13
CA GLY A 388 2.95 4.50 2.49
C GLY A 388 4.15 3.61 2.19
N PRO A 389 3.92 2.43 1.56
CA PRO A 389 4.98 1.54 1.14
C PRO A 389 5.73 2.10 -0.08
N ARG A 390 6.56 1.30 -0.71
CA ARG A 390 7.38 1.69 -1.88
C ARG A 390 6.62 2.48 -2.96
N SER A 391 5.33 2.21 -3.17
CA SER A 391 4.51 2.92 -4.16
C SER A 391 4.23 4.39 -3.80
N ALA A 392 4.35 4.77 -2.54
CA ALA A 392 4.18 6.16 -2.11
C ALA A 392 5.28 7.08 -2.65
N LEU A 393 6.46 6.53 -3.00
CA LEU A 393 7.55 7.27 -3.60
C LEU A 393 7.18 7.93 -4.93
N PHE A 394 6.22 7.36 -5.65
CA PHE A 394 5.81 7.80 -6.99
C PHE A 394 4.59 8.72 -7.02
N ILE A 395 4.13 9.18 -5.85
CA ILE A 395 3.06 10.18 -5.78
C ILE A 395 3.60 11.55 -6.18
N PRO A 396 2.90 12.31 -7.07
CA PRO A 396 3.37 13.58 -7.58
C PRO A 396 3.28 14.69 -6.53
N LEU A 397 4.31 14.83 -5.71
CA LEU A 397 4.48 15.94 -4.79
C LEU A 397 5.44 16.96 -5.38
N GLU A 398 4.94 18.16 -5.65
CA GLU A 398 5.81 19.30 -5.98
C GLU A 398 6.52 19.81 -4.72
N ASN A 399 7.65 20.51 -4.91
CA ASN A 399 8.45 21.08 -3.82
C ASN A 399 8.84 20.08 -2.73
N LEU A 400 9.23 18.86 -3.13
CA LEU A 400 9.69 17.84 -2.22
C LEU A 400 10.93 18.32 -1.46
N GLY A 401 10.90 18.24 -0.12
CA GLY A 401 12.00 18.69 0.75
C GLY A 401 12.55 17.58 1.64
N LEU A 402 11.80 16.49 1.83
CA LEU A 402 12.21 15.39 2.68
C LEU A 402 11.67 14.06 2.16
N ILE A 403 12.52 13.05 2.14
CA ILE A 403 12.12 11.64 2.04
C ILE A 403 12.60 10.92 3.31
N VAL A 404 11.73 10.17 3.95
CA VAL A 404 12.08 9.25 5.04
C VAL A 404 11.83 7.83 4.56
N VAL A 405 12.79 6.94 4.80
CA VAL A 405 12.66 5.50 4.54
C VAL A 405 12.84 4.76 5.87
N ASP A 406 11.73 4.42 6.50
CA ASP A 406 11.78 3.66 7.75
C ASP A 406 12.04 2.17 7.47
N GLU A 407 12.78 1.51 8.38
CA GLU A 407 13.21 0.11 8.21
C GLU A 407 13.84 -0.15 6.83
N CYS A 408 14.76 0.71 6.39
CA CYS A 408 15.34 0.75 5.04
C CYS A 408 16.03 -0.56 4.59
N HIS A 409 16.28 -1.48 5.52
CA HIS A 409 16.83 -2.82 5.25
C HIS A 409 15.77 -3.82 4.77
N HIS A 410 14.47 -3.49 4.89
CA HIS A 410 13.40 -4.45 4.71
C HIS A 410 13.22 -4.91 3.26
N GLU A 411 13.00 -6.22 3.06
CA GLU A 411 12.85 -6.85 1.74
C GLU A 411 11.63 -6.36 0.93
N SER A 412 10.59 -5.80 1.61
CA SER A 412 9.42 -5.25 0.89
C SER A 412 9.73 -4.05 0.00
N TYR A 413 10.92 -3.45 0.16
CA TYR A 413 11.40 -2.40 -0.74
C TYR A 413 11.94 -2.93 -2.06
N ASP A 414 12.19 -4.24 -2.18
CA ASP A 414 12.57 -4.88 -3.43
C ASP A 414 11.32 -5.16 -4.28
N GLN A 415 11.29 -4.64 -5.51
CA GLN A 415 10.26 -4.94 -6.51
C GLN A 415 10.63 -6.23 -7.25
N GLN A 416 9.97 -7.37 -6.89
CA GLN A 416 10.31 -8.69 -7.45
C GLN A 416 9.24 -9.23 -8.43
N GLY A 417 8.02 -8.70 -8.42
CA GLY A 417 6.89 -9.29 -9.14
C GLY A 417 6.70 -8.83 -10.58
N SER A 418 7.27 -7.68 -10.96
CA SER A 418 7.12 -7.08 -12.29
C SER A 418 8.19 -6.05 -12.56
N GLN A 419 8.50 -5.82 -13.83
CA GLN A 419 9.40 -4.72 -14.25
C GLN A 419 8.76 -3.35 -13.96
N PRO A 420 9.61 -2.34 -13.66
CA PRO A 420 11.06 -2.41 -13.46
C PRO A 420 11.40 -3.06 -12.12
N PHE A 421 12.50 -3.83 -12.07
CA PHE A 421 13.00 -4.44 -10.85
C PHE A 421 13.89 -3.45 -10.11
N TYR A 422 13.32 -2.68 -9.18
CA TYR A 422 14.03 -1.62 -8.45
C TYR A 422 14.00 -1.88 -6.93
N HIS A 423 14.91 -1.23 -6.21
CA HIS A 423 14.92 -1.16 -4.76
C HIS A 423 14.47 0.24 -4.30
N ALA A 424 13.32 0.32 -3.62
CA ALA A 424 12.70 1.61 -3.30
C ALA A 424 13.57 2.55 -2.45
N ALA A 425 14.42 2.04 -1.55
CA ALA A 425 15.31 2.90 -0.77
C ALA A 425 16.42 3.52 -1.65
N GLU A 426 16.96 2.78 -2.63
CA GLU A 426 17.93 3.33 -3.60
C GLU A 426 17.26 4.34 -4.53
N THR A 427 16.06 4.01 -5.02
CA THR A 427 15.25 4.95 -5.83
C THR A 427 14.90 6.21 -5.05
N ALA A 428 14.64 6.09 -3.73
CA ALA A 428 14.39 7.25 -2.86
C ALA A 428 15.64 8.15 -2.71
N VAL A 429 16.83 7.55 -2.66
CA VAL A 429 18.10 8.32 -2.66
C VAL A 429 18.25 9.10 -3.97
N ALA A 430 17.97 8.47 -5.12
CA ALA A 430 17.99 9.15 -6.41
C ALA A 430 16.94 10.27 -6.48
N ALA A 431 15.71 10.00 -6.06
CA ALA A 431 14.62 10.99 -6.04
C ALA A 431 14.96 12.20 -5.14
N ALA A 432 15.57 11.97 -3.97
CA ALA A 432 16.02 13.03 -3.07
C ALA A 432 17.11 13.89 -3.72
N HIS A 433 18.06 13.25 -4.39
CA HIS A 433 19.13 13.97 -5.12
C HIS A 433 18.57 14.84 -6.24
N LEU A 434 17.69 14.28 -7.09
CA LEU A 434 17.07 14.98 -8.20
C LEU A 434 16.18 16.16 -7.76
N SER A 435 15.49 16.02 -6.61
CA SER A 435 14.63 17.08 -6.07
C SER A 435 15.36 18.08 -5.17
N GLY A 436 16.63 17.86 -4.83
CA GLY A 436 17.33 18.63 -3.80
C GLY A 436 16.77 18.44 -2.39
N ALA A 437 16.06 17.35 -2.14
CA ALA A 437 15.47 17.02 -0.84
C ALA A 437 16.49 16.34 0.09
N ALA A 438 16.27 16.45 1.40
CA ALA A 438 16.96 15.62 2.38
C ALA A 438 16.39 14.20 2.38
N ILE A 439 17.23 13.21 2.70
CA ILE A 439 16.77 11.84 2.88
C ILE A 439 17.30 11.25 4.18
N ILE A 440 16.39 10.64 4.96
CA ILE A 440 16.71 9.93 6.20
C ILE A 440 16.32 8.45 6.01
N LEU A 441 17.32 7.58 6.06
CA LEU A 441 17.14 6.13 6.01
C LEU A 441 17.29 5.56 7.43
N GLY A 442 16.19 5.13 8.04
CA GLY A 442 16.18 4.61 9.40
C GLY A 442 16.20 3.10 9.45
N SER A 443 17.02 2.54 10.33
CA SER A 443 17.08 1.09 10.56
C SER A 443 17.65 0.77 11.94
N ALA A 444 17.20 -0.35 12.52
CA ALA A 444 17.87 -0.96 13.67
C ALA A 444 18.97 -1.93 13.20
N THR A 445 18.88 -2.44 11.98
CA THR A 445 19.79 -3.44 11.40
C THR A 445 20.08 -3.06 9.94
N PRO A 446 20.84 -1.99 9.69
CA PRO A 446 21.12 -1.54 8.33
C PRO A 446 21.84 -2.63 7.52
N ARG A 447 21.61 -2.66 6.21
CA ARG A 447 22.35 -3.55 5.30
C ARG A 447 23.85 -3.19 5.33
N VAL A 448 24.70 -4.17 5.16
CA VAL A 448 26.16 -3.96 5.12
C VAL A 448 26.54 -2.90 4.07
N THR A 449 25.89 -2.92 2.91
CA THR A 449 26.11 -1.93 1.85
C THR A 449 25.73 -0.52 2.25
N GLN A 450 24.66 -0.33 3.02
CA GLN A 450 24.23 0.97 3.53
C GLN A 450 25.21 1.49 4.58
N PHE A 451 25.61 0.63 5.52
CA PHE A 451 26.60 0.97 6.52
C PHE A 451 27.98 1.29 5.89
N TYR A 452 28.42 0.52 4.91
CA TYR A 452 29.66 0.77 4.20
C TYR A 452 29.70 2.16 3.53
N ARG A 453 28.57 2.65 3.01
CA ARG A 453 28.47 4.00 2.45
C ARG A 453 28.72 5.09 3.49
N THR A 454 28.41 4.85 4.76
CA THR A 454 28.74 5.79 5.84
C THR A 454 30.23 5.77 6.17
N VAL A 455 30.84 4.59 6.19
CA VAL A 455 32.30 4.43 6.40
C VAL A 455 33.11 5.11 5.31
N THR A 456 32.61 5.10 4.08
CA THR A 456 33.28 5.76 2.92
C THR A 456 32.95 7.25 2.77
N GLY A 457 32.20 7.83 3.70
CA GLY A 457 31.82 9.25 3.68
C GLY A 457 30.80 9.63 2.60
N ARG A 458 30.20 8.64 1.93
CA ARG A 458 29.13 8.89 0.92
C ARG A 458 27.79 9.15 1.58
N TRP A 459 27.55 8.66 2.79
CA TRP A 459 26.39 8.89 3.62
C TRP A 459 26.80 9.40 4.98
N MET A 460 25.96 10.19 5.63
CA MET A 460 26.14 10.62 7.01
C MET A 460 25.62 9.53 7.96
N TYR A 461 26.39 9.21 9.00
CA TYR A 461 25.98 8.27 10.05
C TYR A 461 25.47 9.02 11.26
N VAL A 462 24.27 8.69 11.71
CA VAL A 462 23.66 9.22 12.94
C VAL A 462 23.15 8.06 13.76
N GLU A 463 23.46 8.03 15.06
CA GLU A 463 23.17 6.91 15.93
C GLU A 463 22.18 7.25 17.05
N LEU A 464 21.27 6.31 17.33
CA LEU A 464 20.39 6.31 18.49
C LEU A 464 20.56 4.99 19.27
N PRO A 465 21.58 4.90 20.14
CA PRO A 465 22.02 3.62 20.72
C PRO A 465 21.09 3.09 21.80
N ARG A 466 20.28 3.95 22.45
CA ARG A 466 19.49 3.58 23.62
C ARG A 466 18.01 3.45 23.29
N ARG A 467 17.36 2.48 23.96
CA ARG A 467 15.92 2.29 23.88
C ARG A 467 15.21 3.25 24.84
N ILE A 468 14.13 3.88 24.36
CA ILE A 468 13.27 4.73 25.18
C ILE A 468 12.01 3.96 25.51
N LEU A 469 11.66 3.86 26.79
CA LEU A 469 10.33 3.46 27.16
C LEU A 469 9.34 4.57 26.78
N ALA A 470 8.32 4.20 26.02
CA ALA A 470 7.21 5.09 25.79
C ALA A 470 6.61 5.51 27.13
N HIS A 471 6.68 6.79 27.40
CA HIS A 471 6.01 7.53 28.47
C HIS A 471 5.58 6.72 29.71
N ARG A 472 6.36 6.80 30.77
CA ARG A 472 6.03 6.27 32.11
C ARG A 472 4.58 6.56 32.50
N GLU A 473 4.07 7.74 32.16
CA GLU A 473 2.68 8.14 32.41
C GLU A 473 1.67 7.30 31.63
N VAL A 474 1.93 6.97 30.38
CA VAL A 474 1.04 6.13 29.56
C VAL A 474 0.98 4.71 30.11
N ILE A 475 2.14 4.16 30.48
CA ILE A 475 2.25 2.82 31.09
C ILE A 475 1.55 2.82 32.45
N ALA A 476 1.81 3.83 33.30
CA ALA A 476 1.20 3.95 34.61
C ALA A 476 -0.31 4.23 34.54
N HIS A 477 -0.78 5.01 33.57
CA HIS A 477 -2.19 5.21 33.34
C HIS A 477 -2.89 3.92 32.87
N HIS A 478 -2.26 3.18 31.97
CA HIS A 478 -2.81 1.93 31.44
C HIS A 478 -2.85 0.84 32.53
N ALA A 479 -1.78 0.68 33.29
CA ALA A 479 -1.71 -0.24 34.42
C ALA A 479 -2.74 0.10 35.51
N ARG A 480 -2.90 1.39 35.86
CA ARG A 480 -3.93 1.84 36.82
C ARG A 480 -5.34 1.55 36.30
N ARG A 481 -5.62 1.78 35.01
CA ARG A 481 -6.92 1.48 34.39
C ARG A 481 -7.27 0.00 34.46
N LEU A 482 -6.26 -0.86 34.39
CA LEU A 482 -6.41 -2.32 34.39
C LEU A 482 -6.21 -2.95 35.78
N GLY A 483 -5.87 -2.17 36.81
CA GLY A 483 -5.61 -2.68 38.16
C GLY A 483 -4.35 -3.55 38.26
N ILE A 484 -3.35 -3.35 37.37
CA ILE A 484 -2.14 -4.14 37.30
C ILE A 484 -1.02 -3.40 38.03
N GLU A 485 -0.29 -4.06 38.95
CA GLU A 485 0.92 -3.53 39.55
C GLU A 485 2.09 -3.59 38.57
N LEU A 486 2.74 -2.44 38.37
CA LEU A 486 3.94 -2.35 37.51
C LEU A 486 5.18 -2.88 38.28
N PRO A 487 6.09 -3.60 37.61
CA PRO A 487 7.36 -3.94 38.24
C PRO A 487 8.15 -2.67 38.64
N VAL A 488 8.68 -2.66 39.84
CA VAL A 488 9.24 -1.48 40.58
C VAL A 488 10.52 -0.86 39.99
N HIS A 489 11.01 -1.28 38.83
CA HIS A 489 12.29 -0.82 38.29
C HIS A 489 12.21 0.34 37.25
N LEU A 490 11.24 1.23 37.41
CA LEU A 490 11.19 2.48 36.63
C LEU A 490 12.00 3.54 37.38
N GLY A 491 13.24 3.80 36.96
CA GLY A 491 14.12 4.82 37.54
C GLY A 491 13.47 6.22 37.60
N GLU A 492 14.01 7.10 38.45
CA GLU A 492 13.61 8.49 38.60
C GLU A 492 13.90 9.28 37.32
N GLY A 493 12.85 9.70 36.58
CA GLY A 493 12.92 10.51 35.35
C GLY A 493 11.70 10.30 34.46
N GLN A 494 11.41 11.28 33.60
CA GLN A 494 10.29 11.19 32.62
C GLN A 494 10.53 10.13 31.54
N THR A 495 11.79 9.73 31.33
CA THR A 495 12.23 8.67 30.37
C THR A 495 13.14 7.71 31.10
N ALA A 496 12.72 6.46 31.29
CA ALA A 496 13.57 5.41 31.81
C ALA A 496 14.40 4.79 30.68
N ASP A 497 15.73 4.77 30.86
CA ASP A 497 16.68 4.08 29.98
C ASP A 497 16.65 2.59 30.35
N LEU A 498 16.06 1.74 29.50
CA LEU A 498 16.09 0.30 29.69
C LEU A 498 17.17 -0.30 28.81
N GLY A 499 18.02 -1.11 29.41
CA GLY A 499 18.89 -2.02 28.68
C GLY A 499 18.10 -2.94 27.72
N LEU A 500 18.79 -3.61 26.83
CA LEU A 500 18.18 -4.63 25.97
C LEU A 500 17.57 -5.74 26.84
N PRO A 501 16.41 -6.32 26.43
CA PRO A 501 15.80 -7.43 27.16
C PRO A 501 16.77 -8.61 27.22
N GLN A 502 16.73 -9.34 28.32
CA GLN A 502 17.49 -10.58 28.46
C GLN A 502 17.01 -11.61 27.43
N VAL A 503 17.94 -12.26 26.75
CA VAL A 503 17.65 -13.28 25.75
C VAL A 503 18.21 -14.60 26.19
N SER A 504 17.35 -15.62 26.33
CA SER A 504 17.71 -17.02 26.60
C SER A 504 17.56 -17.85 25.34
N ILE A 505 18.59 -18.57 24.93
CA ILE A 505 18.56 -19.51 23.81
C ILE A 505 18.54 -20.94 24.36
N ILE A 506 17.45 -21.68 24.09
CA ILE A 506 17.23 -23.01 24.61
C ILE A 506 17.47 -24.07 23.53
N ASP A 507 18.37 -25.01 23.79
CA ASP A 507 18.58 -26.16 22.90
C ASP A 507 17.48 -27.20 23.08
N MET A 508 16.53 -27.23 22.15
CA MET A 508 15.40 -28.16 22.17
C MET A 508 15.80 -29.64 22.01
N ARG A 509 17.03 -29.94 21.61
CA ARG A 509 17.57 -31.31 21.58
C ARG A 509 17.87 -31.80 23.02
N GLN A 510 18.46 -30.94 23.84
CA GLN A 510 18.70 -31.21 25.26
C GLN A 510 17.38 -31.35 26.03
N GLU A 511 16.40 -30.51 25.74
CA GLU A 511 15.03 -30.62 26.26
C GLU A 511 14.42 -32.00 25.95
N LEU A 512 14.57 -32.49 24.71
CA LEU A 512 14.09 -33.81 24.33
C LEU A 512 14.84 -34.94 25.05
N GLN A 513 16.17 -34.87 25.15
CA GLN A 513 16.98 -35.87 25.86
C GLN A 513 16.63 -35.94 27.33
N SER A 514 16.29 -34.81 27.96
CA SER A 514 15.82 -34.72 29.34
C SER A 514 14.32 -35.02 29.51
N GLY A 515 13.64 -35.55 28.46
CA GLY A 515 12.27 -36.04 28.49
C GLY A 515 11.18 -35.03 28.10
N ASN A 516 11.51 -33.77 27.80
CA ASN A 516 10.53 -32.78 27.32
C ASN A 516 10.19 -32.99 25.85
N ARG A 517 8.99 -33.50 25.57
CA ARG A 517 8.47 -33.75 24.22
C ARG A 517 7.63 -32.58 23.67
N SER A 518 7.41 -31.53 24.47
CA SER A 518 6.67 -30.32 24.07
C SER A 518 7.41 -29.54 23.01
N ILE A 519 6.70 -28.70 22.25
CA ILE A 519 7.29 -27.66 21.41
C ILE A 519 7.79 -26.48 22.26
N PHE A 520 7.32 -26.36 23.50
CA PHE A 520 7.75 -25.33 24.45
C PHE A 520 8.85 -25.92 25.35
N SER A 521 9.97 -25.20 25.50
CA SER A 521 10.98 -25.52 26.49
C SER A 521 10.41 -25.39 27.91
N ARG A 522 11.00 -26.05 28.89
CA ARG A 522 10.58 -25.92 30.32
C ARG A 522 10.70 -24.48 30.79
N GLU A 523 11.77 -23.77 30.37
CA GLU A 523 11.97 -22.37 30.70
C GLU A 523 10.85 -21.49 30.12
N LEU A 524 10.48 -21.69 28.85
CA LEU A 524 9.37 -20.97 28.25
C LEU A 524 8.03 -21.29 28.94
N GLN A 525 7.79 -22.55 29.30
CA GLN A 525 6.57 -22.94 30.04
C GLN A 525 6.49 -22.22 31.38
N THR A 526 7.61 -22.18 32.14
CA THR A 526 7.69 -21.48 33.43
C THR A 526 7.47 -19.97 33.25
N ALA A 527 8.08 -19.37 32.22
CA ALA A 527 7.92 -17.94 31.92
C ALA A 527 6.47 -17.60 31.53
N ILE A 528 5.81 -18.44 30.71
CA ILE A 528 4.38 -18.25 30.36
C ILE A 528 3.53 -18.33 31.63
N GLN A 529 3.75 -19.34 32.49
CA GLN A 529 3.00 -19.47 33.75
C GLN A 529 3.18 -18.20 34.61
N HIS A 530 4.38 -17.70 34.76
CA HIS A 530 4.64 -16.49 35.51
C HIS A 530 3.90 -15.26 34.94
N VAL A 531 3.89 -15.10 33.61
CA VAL A 531 3.14 -14.02 32.94
C VAL A 531 1.63 -14.12 33.23
N LEU A 532 1.07 -15.34 33.22
CA LEU A 532 -0.34 -15.56 33.53
C LEU A 532 -0.66 -15.28 35.01
N ASP A 533 0.20 -15.72 35.92
CA ASP A 533 0.04 -15.52 37.37
C ASP A 533 0.15 -14.03 37.77
N THR A 534 0.95 -13.27 37.05
CA THR A 534 1.18 -11.83 37.27
C THR A 534 0.27 -10.94 36.42
N HIS A 535 -0.71 -11.51 35.73
CA HIS A 535 -1.64 -10.77 34.84
C HIS A 535 -0.96 -9.88 33.80
N GLN A 536 0.19 -10.31 33.30
CA GLN A 536 0.91 -9.67 32.21
C GLN A 536 0.55 -10.33 30.87
N GLN A 537 1.21 -9.92 29.78
CA GLN A 537 0.94 -10.44 28.46
C GLN A 537 2.18 -11.08 27.82
N ALA A 538 1.97 -12.10 27.00
CA ALA A 538 3.02 -12.77 26.23
C ALA A 538 2.73 -12.74 24.73
N ILE A 539 3.79 -12.75 23.94
CA ILE A 539 3.74 -12.99 22.49
C ILE A 539 4.45 -14.30 22.19
N LEU A 540 3.77 -15.20 21.48
CA LEU A 540 4.37 -16.38 20.89
C LEU A 540 4.57 -16.16 19.39
N PHE A 541 5.81 -16.00 19.01
CA PHE A 541 6.19 -15.63 17.64
C PHE A 541 6.64 -16.85 16.84
N LEU A 542 6.02 -17.06 15.69
CA LEU A 542 6.44 -18.07 14.71
C LEU A 542 7.11 -17.37 13.53
N ASN A 543 8.39 -17.63 13.33
CA ASN A 543 9.17 -16.97 12.29
C ASN A 543 8.77 -17.33 10.85
N ARG A 544 7.86 -18.29 10.64
CA ARG A 544 7.57 -18.82 9.32
C ARG A 544 6.18 -18.48 8.80
N ARG A 545 6.11 -18.01 7.54
CA ARG A 545 4.85 -17.87 6.79
C ARG A 545 4.45 -19.22 6.20
N GLY A 546 3.20 -19.67 6.44
CA GLY A 546 2.56 -20.76 5.72
C GLY A 546 2.77 -22.16 6.30
N THR A 547 1.96 -23.09 5.79
CA THR A 547 1.89 -24.51 6.16
C THR A 547 3.02 -25.38 5.59
N ALA A 548 4.09 -24.79 5.09
CA ALA A 548 5.21 -25.53 4.52
C ALA A 548 5.90 -26.35 5.62
N THR A 549 5.57 -27.61 5.67
CA THR A 549 6.09 -28.57 6.62
C THR A 549 7.40 -29.11 6.13
N TYR A 550 8.50 -28.87 6.83
CA TYR A 550 9.75 -29.57 6.56
C TYR A 550 9.95 -30.70 7.56
N VAL A 551 10.80 -31.65 7.19
CA VAL A 551 11.06 -32.82 8.00
C VAL A 551 12.45 -32.70 8.61
N PHE A 552 12.54 -32.90 9.92
CA PHE A 552 13.79 -32.84 10.66
C PHE A 552 13.89 -33.95 11.70
N CYS A 553 15.11 -34.26 12.08
CA CYS A 553 15.37 -35.20 13.17
C CYS A 553 15.43 -34.48 14.52
N ARG A 554 14.58 -34.88 15.47
CA ARG A 554 14.62 -34.30 16.81
C ARG A 554 15.86 -34.71 17.63
N ASN A 555 16.52 -35.84 17.29
CA ASN A 555 17.68 -36.30 18.05
C ASN A 555 18.93 -35.44 17.74
N CYS A 556 19.19 -35.10 16.47
CA CYS A 556 20.41 -34.40 16.07
C CYS A 556 20.17 -33.03 15.40
N GLY A 557 18.90 -32.67 15.12
CA GLY A 557 18.57 -31.42 14.44
C GLY A 557 18.73 -31.46 12.91
N TYR A 558 19.11 -32.59 12.32
CA TYR A 558 19.26 -32.74 10.87
C TYR A 558 17.95 -32.41 10.15
N VAL A 559 17.99 -31.49 9.19
CA VAL A 559 16.88 -31.13 8.32
C VAL A 559 17.06 -31.82 6.98
N VAL A 560 16.01 -32.48 6.46
CA VAL A 560 16.08 -33.12 5.14
C VAL A 560 16.12 -32.06 4.07
N LYS A 561 17.27 -31.96 3.38
CA LYS A 561 17.56 -30.97 2.37
C LYS A 561 17.55 -31.55 0.94
N CYS A 562 17.38 -30.67 -0.02
CA CYS A 562 17.56 -31.00 -1.45
C CYS A 562 19.04 -31.23 -1.74
N PRO A 563 19.40 -32.31 -2.43
CA PRO A 563 20.80 -32.58 -2.78
C PRO A 563 21.35 -31.66 -3.88
N GLN A 564 20.47 -30.92 -4.60
CA GLN A 564 20.86 -30.05 -5.71
C GLN A 564 21.07 -28.59 -5.29
N ASP A 565 20.28 -28.10 -4.35
CA ASP A 565 20.29 -26.68 -3.96
C ASP A 565 20.42 -26.43 -2.43
N ASP A 566 20.69 -27.49 -1.67
CA ASP A 566 20.89 -27.47 -0.19
C ASP A 566 19.73 -26.83 0.61
N LYS A 567 18.58 -26.61 -0.03
CA LYS A 567 17.39 -26.04 0.65
C LYS A 567 16.58 -27.13 1.36
N PRO A 568 15.96 -26.82 2.50
CA PRO A 568 15.01 -27.72 3.14
C PRO A 568 13.89 -28.15 2.20
N LEU A 569 13.64 -29.45 2.12
CA LEU A 569 12.52 -30.00 1.36
C LEU A 569 11.19 -29.74 2.07
N THR A 570 10.15 -29.40 1.31
CA THR A 570 8.81 -29.19 1.83
C THR A 570 7.99 -30.46 1.76
N TYR A 571 7.34 -30.84 2.87
CA TYR A 571 6.46 -31.99 2.92
C TYR A 571 5.06 -31.66 2.38
N HIS A 572 4.62 -32.45 1.42
CA HIS A 572 3.29 -32.38 0.82
C HIS A 572 2.41 -33.52 1.35
N ARG A 573 1.47 -33.18 2.23
CA ARG A 573 0.62 -34.16 2.93
C ARG A 573 -0.24 -35.00 1.99
N LYS A 574 -0.72 -34.45 0.87
CA LYS A 574 -1.58 -35.14 -0.10
C LYS A 574 -0.82 -36.24 -0.86
N GLU A 575 0.45 -36.02 -1.10
CA GLU A 575 1.30 -36.88 -1.92
C GLU A 575 2.26 -37.73 -1.07
N ASP A 576 2.29 -37.48 0.26
CA ASP A 576 3.21 -38.07 1.24
C ASP A 576 4.68 -38.03 0.79
N GLN A 577 5.06 -36.88 0.21
CA GLN A 577 6.38 -36.67 -0.36
C GLN A 577 7.01 -35.36 0.11
N LEU A 578 8.34 -35.35 0.09
CA LEU A 578 9.18 -34.17 0.26
C LEU A 578 9.54 -33.62 -1.11
N ILE A 579 9.21 -32.36 -1.38
CA ILE A 579 9.44 -31.70 -2.68
C ILE A 579 10.28 -30.44 -2.49
N CYS A 580 11.26 -30.25 -3.37
CA CYS A 580 11.98 -29.00 -3.52
C CYS A 580 11.22 -28.06 -4.46
N HIS A 581 10.77 -26.91 -3.98
CA HIS A 581 10.07 -25.93 -4.81
C HIS A 581 10.98 -25.14 -5.77
N THR A 582 12.29 -25.32 -5.67
CA THR A 582 13.26 -24.66 -6.57
C THR A 582 13.56 -25.49 -7.80
N CYS A 583 13.90 -26.77 -7.61
CA CYS A 583 14.33 -27.66 -8.72
C CYS A 583 13.32 -28.80 -9.01
N GLY A 584 12.25 -28.94 -8.24
CA GLY A 584 11.27 -30.03 -8.42
C GLY A 584 11.71 -31.38 -7.87
N TYR A 585 12.93 -31.51 -7.30
CA TYR A 585 13.37 -32.77 -6.71
C TYR A 585 12.38 -33.26 -5.66
N SER A 586 12.03 -34.56 -5.70
CA SER A 586 11.12 -35.19 -4.75
C SER A 586 11.67 -36.49 -4.17
N ARG A 587 11.31 -36.78 -2.92
CA ARG A 587 11.61 -38.05 -2.25
C ARG A 587 10.60 -38.37 -1.16
N LYS A 588 10.52 -39.62 -0.73
CA LYS A 588 9.73 -40.03 0.45
C LYS A 588 10.40 -39.55 1.75
N VAL A 589 9.59 -39.38 2.80
CA VAL A 589 10.08 -39.08 4.15
C VAL A 589 10.94 -40.23 4.64
N PRO A 590 12.21 -40.00 5.03
CA PRO A 590 13.06 -41.07 5.53
C PRO A 590 12.55 -41.60 6.87
N GLN A 591 12.54 -42.92 7.06
CA GLN A 591 12.13 -43.55 8.34
C GLN A 591 13.20 -43.44 9.42
N LYS A 592 14.47 -43.35 9.02
CA LYS A 592 15.63 -43.14 9.89
C LYS A 592 16.38 -41.90 9.47
N CYS A 593 16.93 -41.18 10.43
CA CYS A 593 17.74 -40.03 10.15
C CYS A 593 19.02 -40.39 9.37
N PRO A 594 19.27 -39.77 8.23
CA PRO A 594 20.51 -40.03 7.46
C PRO A 594 21.79 -39.68 8.24
N GLU A 595 21.72 -38.75 9.18
CA GLU A 595 22.87 -38.27 9.97
C GLU A 595 23.16 -39.13 11.21
N CYS A 596 22.14 -39.36 12.07
CA CYS A 596 22.34 -40.05 13.35
C CYS A 596 21.69 -41.43 13.45
N GLY A 597 21.03 -41.91 12.40
CA GLY A 597 20.30 -43.20 12.41
C GLY A 597 19.05 -43.24 13.31
N GLY A 598 18.75 -42.18 14.03
CA GLY A 598 17.61 -42.11 14.95
C GLY A 598 16.26 -42.15 14.25
N THR A 599 15.22 -42.65 14.91
CA THR A 599 13.87 -42.78 14.37
C THR A 599 12.95 -41.60 14.69
N GLN A 600 13.46 -40.57 15.39
CA GLN A 600 12.67 -39.40 15.81
C GLN A 600 12.60 -38.36 14.69
N ILE A 601 12.25 -38.80 13.49
CA ILE A 601 11.99 -37.92 12.37
C ILE A 601 10.54 -37.39 12.51
N ARG A 602 10.41 -36.07 12.52
CA ARG A 602 9.13 -35.39 12.70
C ARG A 602 8.92 -34.38 11.59
N GLN A 603 7.68 -34.26 11.19
CA GLN A 603 7.21 -33.15 10.38
C GLN A 603 6.98 -31.94 11.28
N LEU A 604 7.66 -30.84 11.00
CA LEU A 604 7.41 -29.57 11.68
C LEU A 604 6.53 -28.70 10.76
N GLY A 605 5.25 -28.75 10.99
CA GLY A 605 4.24 -27.86 10.42
C GLY A 605 3.36 -27.38 11.56
N THR A 606 3.91 -26.52 12.44
CA THR A 606 3.11 -25.86 13.46
C THR A 606 2.63 -24.54 12.90
N GLY A 607 1.40 -24.51 12.35
CA GLY A 607 0.70 -23.26 12.13
C GLY A 607 0.32 -22.62 13.48
N THR A 608 -0.03 -21.34 13.45
CA THR A 608 -0.53 -20.59 14.62
C THR A 608 -1.68 -21.30 15.34
N GLU A 609 -2.54 -21.97 14.59
CA GLU A 609 -3.66 -22.77 15.10
C GLU A 609 -3.20 -23.95 15.97
N LYS A 610 -2.16 -24.67 15.54
CA LYS A 610 -1.62 -25.80 16.34
C LYS A 610 -0.90 -25.31 17.59
N VAL A 611 -0.19 -24.16 17.51
CA VAL A 611 0.43 -23.54 18.68
C VAL A 611 -0.65 -23.12 19.68
N GLU A 612 -1.73 -22.50 19.23
CA GLU A 612 -2.87 -22.12 20.06
C GLU A 612 -3.49 -23.35 20.77
N GLN A 613 -3.73 -24.43 20.04
CA GLN A 613 -4.21 -25.69 20.62
C GLN A 613 -3.28 -26.19 21.74
N LEU A 614 -1.96 -26.22 21.49
CA LEU A 614 -0.97 -26.68 22.47
C LEU A 614 -0.85 -25.74 23.68
N VAL A 615 -1.09 -24.45 23.51
CA VAL A 615 -1.21 -23.50 24.62
C VAL A 615 -2.41 -23.82 25.47
N HIS A 616 -3.59 -24.06 24.88
CA HIS A 616 -4.80 -24.43 25.62
C HIS A 616 -4.66 -25.78 26.34
N GLU A 617 -4.01 -26.77 25.72
CA GLU A 617 -3.73 -28.07 26.35
C GLU A 617 -2.84 -27.92 27.60
N ARG A 618 -1.87 -26.98 27.57
CA ARG A 618 -0.91 -26.79 28.68
C ARG A 618 -1.36 -25.74 29.70
N PHE A 619 -2.06 -24.69 29.22
CA PHE A 619 -2.52 -23.53 30.00
C PHE A 619 -4.03 -23.30 29.74
N PRO A 620 -4.93 -24.15 30.30
CA PRO A 620 -6.36 -24.11 29.96
C PRO A 620 -7.06 -22.79 30.32
N LYS A 621 -6.50 -22.01 31.25
CA LYS A 621 -7.05 -20.72 31.69
C LYS A 621 -6.56 -19.55 30.83
N ALA A 622 -5.55 -19.73 29.97
CA ALA A 622 -5.00 -18.68 29.15
C ALA A 622 -5.98 -18.22 28.05
N ARG A 623 -6.22 -16.93 27.95
CA ARG A 623 -6.99 -16.32 26.87
C ARG A 623 -6.04 -16.06 25.71
N THR A 624 -6.22 -16.77 24.61
CA THR A 624 -5.36 -16.66 23.42
C THR A 624 -6.01 -15.80 22.34
N LEU A 625 -5.18 -15.20 21.50
CA LEU A 625 -5.59 -14.46 20.31
C LEU A 625 -4.61 -14.76 19.17
N ARG A 626 -5.12 -15.09 17.98
CA ARG A 626 -4.28 -15.33 16.80
C ARG A 626 -4.20 -14.09 15.91
N TRP A 627 -2.99 -13.83 15.43
CA TRP A 627 -2.72 -12.80 14.44
C TRP A 627 -1.92 -13.38 13.26
N ASP A 628 -2.62 -13.85 12.28
CA ASP A 628 -2.07 -14.47 11.08
C ASP A 628 -2.85 -14.03 9.81
N ALA A 629 -2.38 -14.46 8.64
CA ALA A 629 -2.99 -14.10 7.36
C ALA A 629 -4.45 -14.59 7.22
N GLU A 630 -4.86 -15.61 7.97
CA GLU A 630 -6.21 -16.15 7.93
C GLU A 630 -7.17 -15.30 8.77
N THR A 631 -6.76 -14.93 9.99
CA THR A 631 -7.56 -14.10 10.91
C THR A 631 -7.68 -12.65 10.45
N THR A 632 -6.77 -12.19 9.57
CA THR A 632 -6.68 -10.79 9.12
C THR A 632 -7.22 -10.53 7.71
N ARG A 633 -7.92 -11.47 7.08
CA ARG A 633 -8.47 -11.31 5.71
C ARG A 633 -9.52 -10.20 5.58
N LYS A 634 -10.26 -9.90 6.65
CA LYS A 634 -11.31 -8.88 6.61
C LYS A 634 -10.72 -7.48 6.84
N LYS A 635 -11.24 -6.48 6.12
CA LYS A 635 -10.88 -5.06 6.34
C LYS A 635 -11.14 -4.68 7.80
N GLY A 636 -10.16 -4.06 8.46
CA GLY A 636 -10.25 -3.65 9.88
C GLY A 636 -9.90 -4.74 10.91
N ALA A 637 -9.70 -6.01 10.50
CA ALA A 637 -9.42 -7.09 11.45
C ALA A 637 -8.12 -6.86 12.26
N HIS A 638 -7.11 -6.25 11.65
CA HIS A 638 -5.87 -5.88 12.33
C HIS A 638 -6.10 -4.93 13.51
N GLU A 639 -6.92 -3.92 13.33
CA GLU A 639 -7.23 -2.92 14.36
C GLU A 639 -8.01 -3.55 15.50
N HIS A 640 -8.99 -4.39 15.19
CA HIS A 640 -9.77 -5.11 16.20
C HIS A 640 -8.91 -6.04 17.05
N ILE A 641 -8.01 -6.83 16.42
CA ILE A 641 -7.10 -7.73 17.13
C ILE A 641 -6.19 -6.93 18.06
N LEU A 642 -5.60 -5.84 17.57
CA LEU A 642 -4.71 -4.98 18.34
C LEU A 642 -5.44 -4.33 19.53
N THR A 643 -6.61 -3.75 19.29
CA THR A 643 -7.43 -3.12 20.36
C THR A 643 -7.81 -4.14 21.41
N TYR A 644 -8.28 -5.33 21.00
CA TYR A 644 -8.68 -6.40 21.90
C TYR A 644 -7.52 -6.87 22.79
N PHE A 645 -6.32 -6.99 22.22
CA PHE A 645 -5.12 -7.36 22.98
C PHE A 645 -4.64 -6.23 23.89
N THR A 646 -4.61 -4.99 23.39
CA THR A 646 -4.22 -3.81 24.18
C THR A 646 -5.17 -3.56 25.36
N ASP A 647 -6.47 -3.87 25.19
CA ASP A 647 -7.47 -3.79 26.27
C ASP A 647 -7.38 -4.95 27.28
N HIS A 648 -6.32 -5.75 27.21
CA HIS A 648 -6.08 -6.91 28.10
C HIS A 648 -7.20 -7.97 28.09
N ARG A 649 -7.86 -8.14 26.95
CA ARG A 649 -8.89 -9.18 26.77
C ARG A 649 -8.31 -10.52 26.35
N ALA A 650 -7.00 -10.59 26.08
CA ALA A 650 -6.23 -11.78 25.84
C ALA A 650 -4.87 -11.69 26.53
N ASP A 651 -4.37 -12.84 27.02
CA ASP A 651 -3.11 -12.95 27.76
C ASP A 651 -1.95 -13.31 26.83
N ILE A 652 -2.23 -14.11 25.80
CA ILE A 652 -1.20 -14.60 24.87
C ILE A 652 -1.60 -14.28 23.42
N LEU A 653 -0.74 -13.56 22.72
CA LEU A 653 -0.88 -13.27 21.29
C LEU A 653 0.01 -14.21 20.49
N ILE A 654 -0.57 -14.98 19.60
CA ILE A 654 0.13 -15.99 18.78
C ILE A 654 0.14 -15.52 17.32
N GLY A 655 1.32 -15.38 16.72
CA GLY A 655 1.33 -14.97 15.33
C GLY A 655 2.68 -15.07 14.64
N THR A 656 2.70 -14.60 13.39
CA THR A 656 3.84 -14.67 12.50
C THR A 656 4.50 -13.30 12.31
N GLN A 657 5.23 -13.09 11.24
CA GLN A 657 5.99 -11.86 10.94
C GLN A 657 5.20 -10.54 11.08
N MET A 658 3.86 -10.59 11.08
CA MET A 658 3.01 -9.41 11.30
C MET A 658 3.12 -8.87 12.73
N LEU A 659 3.53 -9.70 13.71
CA LEU A 659 3.79 -9.31 15.09
C LEU A 659 5.18 -8.69 15.31
N ALA A 660 6.09 -8.86 14.37
CA ALA A 660 7.50 -8.53 14.58
C ALA A 660 7.80 -7.02 14.53
N LYS A 661 6.84 -6.17 14.09
CA LYS A 661 7.16 -4.77 13.78
C LYS A 661 6.04 -3.79 14.13
N GLY A 662 6.46 -2.61 14.61
CA GLY A 662 5.61 -1.44 14.76
C GLY A 662 4.57 -1.51 15.88
N LEU A 663 4.63 -2.51 16.76
CA LEU A 663 3.74 -2.66 17.90
C LEU A 663 4.36 -2.05 19.16
N ASP A 664 3.58 -1.22 19.84
CA ASP A 664 3.90 -0.68 21.15
C ASP A 664 2.91 -1.30 22.16
N LEU A 665 3.37 -2.33 22.85
CA LEU A 665 2.57 -3.18 23.74
C LEU A 665 3.22 -3.20 25.14
N PRO A 666 2.92 -2.23 25.97
CA PRO A 666 3.64 -2.00 27.24
C PRO A 666 3.46 -3.14 28.28
N LEU A 667 2.40 -3.94 28.17
CA LEU A 667 2.13 -5.06 29.08
C LEU A 667 2.75 -6.39 28.63
N VAL A 668 3.35 -6.42 27.45
CA VAL A 668 4.05 -7.61 26.95
C VAL A 668 5.44 -7.68 27.61
N THR A 669 5.62 -8.64 28.51
CA THR A 669 6.86 -8.86 29.24
C THR A 669 7.63 -10.10 28.78
N LEU A 670 6.98 -10.95 27.98
CA LEU A 670 7.57 -12.19 27.45
C LEU A 670 7.34 -12.30 25.94
N VAL A 671 8.41 -12.59 25.21
CA VAL A 671 8.35 -12.99 23.80
C VAL A 671 8.97 -14.37 23.64
N GLY A 672 8.18 -15.36 23.34
CA GLY A 672 8.64 -16.72 23.04
C GLY A 672 8.73 -16.94 21.52
N VAL A 673 9.95 -17.15 21.00
CA VAL A 673 10.16 -17.49 19.58
C VAL A 673 10.11 -19.00 19.43
N ILE A 674 9.12 -19.49 18.68
CA ILE A 674 8.90 -20.91 18.43
C ILE A 674 9.40 -21.23 17.02
N LEU A 675 10.35 -22.13 16.91
CA LEU A 675 10.98 -22.56 15.64
C LEU A 675 10.42 -23.89 15.18
#